data_3d1da98e88b41692a15e4c2abeff20a7
#
_entry.id   3d1da98e88b41692a15e4c2abeff20a7
#
_cell.length_a   1.000
_cell.length_b   1.000
_cell.length_c   1.000
_cell.angle_alpha   90.00
_cell.angle_beta   90.00
_cell.angle_gamma   90.00
#
_symmetry.space_group_name_H-M   'P 1'
#
loop_
_entity.id
_entity.type
_entity.pdbx_description
1 polymer ?
#
loop_
_entity_poly.entity_id
_entity_poly.type
_entity_poly.pdbx_seq_one_letter_code
_entity_poly.pdbx_strand_id
1 'polypeptide(L)'
;MQRNWRHRIASGTGLAAVITVILFTTVALDRFVTGWRIDLTERRIHTLSSATRALLQGLERDIELTFYFSASQAQGFPQLRSHARYVEDFLRELAQASDGRIRLSVIDPLPFTDAEDDAAAAGLQAVPLNVPGEMFYFGLEGRRADSERSEVIRFLQPDRERLLEYEVARLVHTLARDREPSVGIVSGLPVTGGFAPGTGRPLPEWTSISQLRQLFDVRTLDLDGTDTLDAIDVLLLIHPQGLGEATRAAIDQFVLGGGPALVFVDPHAEAAESSGMFPDADALADTFADTDTASEAGDLLAAWGLRMIPERVLLDADRALAVSMGQGVPPLRHLAIPGYGPDHFTPDEVVTAQLEQVNFATAGVLEPLPDAATTFTPLIVSSRNTALVPTEQVRFLTDPRQLARGFVADDARHVVAARVTGPARSARANDDADGDIAPGERAQDDIQVMVVADTDVLSDALWVTQQSFFGRTIPVPWASNGDLLINAIDQLAGGSQLISLRGRAGFQRPFTRVEMLQRRAEARFLETEQELEGRLRDTEGRLAELERQRLDAGVDTLTVEQLEALQAFQHEQLRIRRELREVQRQLTEDIDRLGRRLQLLNTLAVPLLLVLVATLLALHRRRRRQLGLRLSDLES
;
A
#
# COMPACT_ATOMS: atom_id res chain seq x y z
N MET A 1 31.29 -3.02 65.80
CA MET A 1 30.81 -4.08 64.90
C MET A 1 30.47 -3.65 63.45
N GLN A 2 30.32 -2.37 63.14
CA GLN A 2 29.92 -1.87 61.78
C GLN A 2 31.08 -1.75 60.77
N ARG A 3 32.35 -1.84 61.22
CA ARG A 3 33.53 -1.57 60.32
C ARG A 3 33.96 -2.77 59.50
N ASN A 4 33.60 -4.01 59.89
CA ASN A 4 34.03 -5.23 59.20
C ASN A 4 33.10 -5.65 58.04
N TRP A 5 31.90 -5.10 57.93
CA TRP A 5 30.95 -5.47 56.86
C TRP A 5 31.31 -4.80 55.53
N ARG A 6 31.87 -3.61 55.57
CA ARG A 6 32.32 -2.89 54.37
C ARG A 6 33.55 -3.49 53.67
N HIS A 7 34.41 -4.21 54.42
CA HIS A 7 35.54 -4.94 53.84
C HIS A 7 35.16 -6.30 53.27
N ARG A 8 34.09 -6.93 53.73
CA ARG A 8 33.60 -8.21 53.19
C ARG A 8 32.89 -8.05 51.86
N ILE A 9 32.25 -6.89 51.58
CA ILE A 9 31.61 -6.60 50.26
C ILE A 9 32.68 -6.31 49.21
N ALA A 10 33.87 -5.89 49.60
CA ALA A 10 35.01 -5.68 48.69
C ALA A 10 35.88 -6.92 48.47
N SER A 11 35.58 -8.04 49.16
CA SER A 11 36.25 -9.33 48.97
C SER A 11 35.54 -10.14 47.86
N GLY A 12 36.25 -11.03 47.17
CA GLY A 12 35.71 -11.86 46.11
C GLY A 12 34.43 -12.60 46.48
N THR A 13 34.25 -12.94 47.78
CA THR A 13 33.03 -13.56 48.34
C THR A 13 31.82 -12.60 48.34
N GLY A 14 32.05 -11.28 48.57
CA GLY A 14 30.98 -10.29 48.48
C GLY A 14 30.53 -10.06 47.04
N LEU A 15 31.46 -10.04 46.09
CA LEU A 15 31.16 -9.94 44.65
C LEU A 15 30.42 -11.18 44.17
N ALA A 16 30.84 -12.39 44.56
CA ALA A 16 30.17 -13.64 44.22
C ALA A 16 28.73 -13.68 44.77
N ALA A 17 28.50 -13.24 46.02
CA ALA A 17 27.17 -13.14 46.61
C ALA A 17 26.26 -12.13 45.86
N VAL A 18 26.78 -10.98 45.41
CA VAL A 18 26.01 -10.02 44.60
C VAL A 18 25.66 -10.59 43.22
N ILE A 19 26.61 -11.27 42.57
CA ILE A 19 26.36 -11.92 41.28
C ILE A 19 25.30 -13.02 41.44
N THR A 20 25.37 -13.84 42.49
CA THR A 20 24.39 -14.89 42.78
C THR A 20 23.01 -14.31 43.05
N VAL A 21 22.92 -13.22 43.82
CA VAL A 21 21.64 -12.52 44.07
C VAL A 21 21.07 -11.92 42.76
N ILE A 22 21.91 -11.30 41.93
CA ILE A 22 21.45 -10.80 40.62
C ILE A 22 20.96 -11.95 39.75
N LEU A 23 21.70 -13.06 39.66
CA LEU A 23 21.32 -14.22 38.86
C LEU A 23 20.03 -14.84 39.38
N PHE A 24 19.91 -15.00 40.69
CA PHE A 24 18.70 -15.55 41.32
C PHE A 24 17.50 -14.60 41.12
N THR A 25 17.70 -13.30 41.27
CA THR A 25 16.66 -12.29 41.03
C THR A 25 16.24 -12.27 39.55
N THR A 26 17.20 -12.39 38.62
CA THR A 26 16.90 -12.46 37.18
C THR A 26 16.12 -13.72 36.85
N VAL A 27 16.53 -14.90 37.35
CA VAL A 27 15.83 -16.16 37.14
C VAL A 27 14.45 -16.17 37.83
N ALA A 28 14.34 -15.59 39.02
CA ALA A 28 13.08 -15.50 39.74
C ALA A 28 12.11 -14.51 39.02
N LEU A 29 12.61 -13.37 38.56
CA LEU A 29 11.83 -12.44 37.77
C LEU A 29 11.35 -13.11 36.45
N ASP A 30 12.22 -13.80 35.76
CA ASP A 30 11.87 -14.52 34.53
C ASP A 30 10.80 -15.60 34.76
N ARG A 31 10.80 -16.24 35.93
CA ARG A 31 9.87 -17.33 36.27
C ARG A 31 8.55 -16.86 36.89
N PHE A 32 8.56 -15.76 37.65
CA PHE A 32 7.40 -15.27 38.39
C PHE A 32 6.73 -14.05 37.74
N VAL A 33 7.39 -13.34 36.81
CA VAL A 33 6.88 -12.17 36.09
C VAL A 33 6.55 -12.52 34.63
N THR A 34 6.36 -13.80 34.33
CA THR A 34 5.82 -14.25 33.03
C THR A 34 4.41 -13.67 32.84
N GLY A 35 4.31 -12.62 32.03
CA GLY A 35 3.04 -11.96 31.70
C GLY A 35 3.02 -10.43 31.88
N TRP A 36 3.95 -9.86 32.64
CA TRP A 36 4.07 -8.40 32.76
C TRP A 36 5.11 -7.87 31.75
N ARG A 37 4.68 -7.61 30.52
CA ARG A 37 5.47 -6.86 29.55
C ARG A 37 5.03 -5.38 29.59
N ILE A 38 5.93 -4.51 30.01
CA ILE A 38 5.72 -3.06 29.87
C ILE A 38 6.35 -2.67 28.55
N ASP A 39 5.53 -2.38 27.55
CA ASP A 39 6.00 -1.86 26.28
C ASP A 39 6.36 -0.37 26.47
N LEU A 40 7.68 -0.12 26.55
CA LEU A 40 8.26 1.21 26.69
C LEU A 40 8.54 1.89 25.34
N THR A 41 8.14 1.25 24.25
CA THR A 41 8.30 1.84 22.92
C THR A 41 7.30 3.00 22.73
N GLU A 42 7.75 4.06 22.07
CA GLU A 42 6.97 5.30 21.86
C GLU A 42 5.59 5.03 21.22
N ARG A 43 5.46 3.94 20.44
CA ARG A 43 4.25 3.56 19.69
C ARG A 43 3.65 2.22 20.11
N ARG A 44 4.11 1.63 21.21
CA ARG A 44 3.63 0.34 21.74
C ARG A 44 3.58 -0.77 20.68
N ILE A 45 4.66 -0.89 19.91
CA ILE A 45 4.75 -1.82 18.76
C ILE A 45 4.65 -3.30 19.13
N HIS A 46 4.89 -3.64 20.40
CA HIS A 46 4.78 -5.01 20.93
C HIS A 46 3.45 -5.29 21.64
N THR A 47 2.45 -4.41 21.50
CA THR A 47 1.12 -4.59 22.10
C THR A 47 0.05 -4.63 21.01
N LEU A 48 -0.89 -5.57 21.08
CA LEU A 48 -2.02 -5.64 20.14
C LEU A 48 -2.88 -4.36 20.21
N SER A 49 -3.44 -3.95 19.07
CA SER A 49 -4.39 -2.84 19.00
C SER A 49 -5.66 -3.14 19.79
N SER A 50 -6.42 -2.08 20.13
CA SER A 50 -7.74 -2.26 20.73
C SER A 50 -8.69 -3.01 19.80
N ALA A 51 -8.58 -2.77 18.49
CA ALA A 51 -9.39 -3.43 17.48
C ALA A 51 -9.08 -4.93 17.38
N THR A 52 -7.79 -5.32 17.33
CA THR A 52 -7.40 -6.74 17.35
C THR A 52 -7.87 -7.43 18.63
N ARG A 53 -7.75 -6.78 19.79
CA ARG A 53 -8.25 -7.35 21.04
C ARG A 53 -9.76 -7.53 21.04
N ALA A 54 -10.51 -6.56 20.51
CA ALA A 54 -11.96 -6.68 20.38
C ALA A 54 -12.35 -7.84 19.46
N LEU A 55 -11.64 -8.00 18.34
CA LEU A 55 -11.79 -9.14 17.43
C LEU A 55 -11.57 -10.47 18.16
N LEU A 56 -10.46 -10.59 18.91
CA LEU A 56 -10.10 -11.82 19.62
C LEU A 56 -11.09 -12.17 20.74
N GLN A 57 -11.61 -11.16 21.45
CA GLN A 57 -12.63 -11.34 22.49
C GLN A 57 -14.00 -11.77 21.92
N GLY A 58 -14.28 -11.40 20.66
CA GLY A 58 -15.48 -11.79 19.94
C GLY A 58 -15.38 -13.15 19.22
N LEU A 59 -14.25 -13.88 19.33
CA LEU A 59 -14.09 -15.17 18.69
C LEU A 59 -14.97 -16.25 19.31
N GLU A 60 -15.87 -16.80 18.54
CA GLU A 60 -16.71 -17.94 18.92
C GLU A 60 -16.12 -19.29 18.50
N ARG A 61 -15.22 -19.27 17.51
CA ARG A 61 -14.62 -20.46 16.88
C ARG A 61 -13.17 -20.63 17.27
N ASP A 62 -12.76 -21.90 17.37
CA ASP A 62 -11.35 -22.27 17.64
C ASP A 62 -10.58 -22.27 16.32
N ILE A 63 -9.41 -21.61 16.29
CA ILE A 63 -8.56 -21.45 15.13
C ILE A 63 -7.17 -22.02 15.45
N GLU A 64 -6.62 -22.76 14.51
CA GLU A 64 -5.27 -23.28 14.55
C GLU A 64 -4.40 -22.45 13.59
N LEU A 65 -3.36 -21.82 14.13
CA LEU A 65 -2.36 -21.09 13.35
C LEU A 65 -1.08 -21.90 13.27
N THR A 66 -0.60 -22.13 12.07
CA THR A 66 0.69 -22.80 11.83
C THR A 66 1.65 -21.82 11.16
N PHE A 67 2.66 -21.42 11.90
CA PHE A 67 3.71 -20.54 11.42
C PHE A 67 4.87 -21.37 10.87
N TYR A 68 5.10 -21.25 9.57
CA TYR A 68 6.19 -21.93 8.86
C TYR A 68 7.35 -20.96 8.66
N PHE A 69 8.51 -21.29 9.18
CA PHE A 69 9.73 -20.52 8.99
C PHE A 69 10.94 -21.44 8.86
N SER A 70 11.61 -21.42 7.70
CA SER A 70 12.83 -22.19 7.43
C SER A 70 14.03 -21.64 8.21
N ALA A 71 14.02 -21.82 9.54
CA ALA A 71 14.98 -21.22 10.46
C ALA A 71 16.41 -21.75 10.21
N SER A 72 16.53 -23.04 9.90
CA SER A 72 17.79 -23.71 9.62
C SER A 72 18.48 -23.16 8.36
N GLN A 73 17.71 -22.76 7.35
CA GLN A 73 18.20 -22.19 6.10
C GLN A 73 18.46 -20.68 6.20
N ALA A 74 17.83 -19.99 7.15
CA ALA A 74 17.96 -18.55 7.38
C ALA A 74 19.27 -18.14 8.11
N GLN A 75 20.22 -19.05 8.35
CA GLN A 75 21.43 -18.76 9.16
C GLN A 75 22.27 -17.63 8.57
N GLY A 76 22.32 -17.51 7.23
CA GLY A 76 23.02 -16.44 6.51
C GLY A 76 22.30 -15.09 6.46
N PHE A 77 21.04 -14.98 6.92
CA PHE A 77 20.19 -13.81 6.78
C PHE A 77 19.72 -13.24 8.13
N PRO A 78 20.56 -12.44 8.84
CA PRO A 78 20.25 -11.94 10.18
C PRO A 78 18.98 -11.09 10.25
N GLN A 79 18.70 -10.29 9.23
CA GLN A 79 17.50 -9.43 9.16
C GLN A 79 16.23 -10.27 9.09
N LEU A 80 16.22 -11.30 8.25
CA LEU A 80 15.08 -12.21 8.10
C LEU A 80 14.79 -12.98 9.39
N ARG A 81 15.83 -13.45 10.08
CA ARG A 81 15.69 -14.09 11.40
C ARG A 81 15.17 -13.14 12.48
N SER A 82 15.57 -11.85 12.41
CA SER A 82 15.07 -10.85 13.35
C SER A 82 13.58 -10.59 13.11
N HIS A 83 13.19 -10.48 11.85
CA HIS A 83 11.79 -10.30 11.47
C HIS A 83 10.94 -11.54 11.83
N ALA A 84 11.44 -12.74 11.58
CA ALA A 84 10.73 -13.98 11.95
C ALA A 84 10.48 -14.10 13.45
N ARG A 85 11.45 -13.71 14.29
CA ARG A 85 11.25 -13.63 15.75
C ARG A 85 10.18 -12.62 16.14
N TYR A 86 10.18 -11.46 15.51
CA TYR A 86 9.14 -10.45 15.73
C TYR A 86 7.75 -10.98 15.37
N VAL A 87 7.61 -11.64 14.22
CA VAL A 87 6.35 -12.29 13.79
C VAL A 87 5.93 -13.36 14.80
N GLU A 88 6.84 -14.24 15.21
CA GLU A 88 6.57 -15.30 16.19
C GLU A 88 6.13 -14.73 17.54
N ASP A 89 6.80 -13.70 18.05
CA ASP A 89 6.43 -13.01 19.30
C ASP A 89 5.04 -12.38 19.19
N PHE A 90 4.73 -11.76 18.06
CA PHE A 90 3.41 -11.19 17.78
C PHE A 90 2.32 -12.26 17.75
N LEU A 91 2.55 -13.38 17.06
CA LEU A 91 1.59 -14.51 16.99
C LEU A 91 1.36 -15.17 18.36
N ARG A 92 2.39 -15.26 19.19
CA ARG A 92 2.26 -15.74 20.58
C ARG A 92 1.42 -14.80 21.43
N GLU A 93 1.61 -13.48 21.29
CA GLU A 93 0.79 -12.49 22.00
C GLU A 93 -0.68 -12.57 21.56
N LEU A 94 -0.92 -12.72 20.25
CA LEU A 94 -2.24 -12.89 19.68
C LEU A 94 -2.93 -14.16 20.21
N ALA A 95 -2.22 -15.30 20.25
CA ALA A 95 -2.73 -16.54 20.80
C ALA A 95 -3.05 -16.42 22.32
N GLN A 96 -2.21 -15.72 23.08
CA GLN A 96 -2.47 -15.48 24.51
C GLN A 96 -3.69 -14.57 24.74
N ALA A 97 -3.89 -13.55 23.88
CA ALA A 97 -5.00 -12.62 23.99
C ALA A 97 -6.36 -13.19 23.55
N SER A 98 -6.38 -14.38 22.94
CA SER A 98 -7.59 -15.05 22.43
C SER A 98 -8.29 -15.94 23.47
N ASP A 99 -7.84 -15.95 24.73
CA ASP A 99 -8.37 -16.80 25.81
C ASP A 99 -8.42 -18.30 25.42
N GLY A 100 -7.44 -18.77 24.65
CA GLY A 100 -7.28 -20.16 24.23
C GLY A 100 -8.06 -20.55 22.97
N ARG A 101 -8.73 -19.61 22.32
CA ARG A 101 -9.42 -19.83 21.02
C ARG A 101 -8.43 -19.99 19.86
N ILE A 102 -7.23 -19.44 19.98
CA ILE A 102 -6.18 -19.57 18.95
C ILE A 102 -5.06 -20.45 19.49
N ARG A 103 -4.76 -21.52 18.76
CA ARG A 103 -3.61 -22.39 19.01
C ARG A 103 -2.53 -22.11 17.98
N LEU A 104 -1.32 -21.80 18.43
CA LEU A 104 -0.17 -21.53 17.58
C LEU A 104 0.78 -22.72 17.55
N SER A 105 1.09 -23.21 16.35
CA SER A 105 2.18 -24.14 16.06
C SER A 105 3.27 -23.44 15.27
N VAL A 106 4.54 -23.74 15.57
CA VAL A 106 5.71 -23.19 14.85
C VAL A 106 6.48 -24.35 14.24
N ILE A 107 6.66 -24.34 12.94
CA ILE A 107 7.30 -25.43 12.18
C ILE A 107 8.49 -24.87 11.40
N ASP A 108 9.64 -25.58 11.46
CA ASP A 108 10.82 -25.34 10.60
C ASP A 108 10.77 -26.39 9.47
N PRO A 109 10.29 -26.03 8.25
CA PRO A 109 10.26 -26.95 7.12
C PRO A 109 11.67 -27.20 6.61
N LEU A 110 12.22 -28.34 6.98
CA LEU A 110 13.52 -28.78 6.48
C LEU A 110 13.36 -29.38 5.07
N PRO A 111 14.36 -29.22 4.19
CA PRO A 111 14.33 -29.81 2.85
C PRO A 111 14.09 -31.33 2.89
N PHE A 112 13.21 -31.81 2.00
CA PHE A 112 12.84 -33.21 1.83
C PHE A 112 12.19 -33.86 3.08
N THR A 113 11.40 -33.09 3.84
CA THR A 113 10.62 -33.59 4.98
C THR A 113 9.13 -33.40 4.76
N ASP A 114 8.30 -34.17 5.51
CA ASP A 114 6.85 -34.03 5.50
C ASP A 114 6.41 -32.56 5.81
N ALA A 115 7.17 -31.84 6.64
CA ALA A 115 6.89 -30.44 6.96
C ALA A 115 7.07 -29.49 5.75
N GLU A 116 7.96 -29.81 4.82
CA GLU A 116 8.08 -29.07 3.56
C GLU A 116 6.89 -29.36 2.65
N ASP A 117 6.48 -30.63 2.57
CA ASP A 117 5.33 -31.03 1.78
C ASP A 117 4.03 -30.42 2.35
N ASP A 118 3.88 -30.37 3.68
CA ASP A 118 2.76 -29.71 4.35
C ASP A 118 2.72 -28.20 4.05
N ALA A 119 3.88 -27.53 4.09
CA ALA A 119 3.97 -26.11 3.76
C ALA A 119 3.59 -25.84 2.30
N ALA A 120 4.01 -26.68 1.39
CA ALA A 120 3.65 -26.58 -0.02
C ALA A 120 2.16 -26.88 -0.25
N ALA A 121 1.63 -27.92 0.40
CA ALA A 121 0.21 -28.31 0.32
C ALA A 121 -0.71 -27.21 0.90
N ALA A 122 -0.28 -26.51 1.96
CA ALA A 122 -0.98 -25.35 2.51
C ALA A 122 -1.00 -24.14 1.55
N GLY A 123 -0.24 -24.16 0.45
CA GLY A 123 -0.20 -23.08 -0.53
C GLY A 123 0.76 -21.94 -0.18
N LEU A 124 1.73 -22.19 0.68
CA LEU A 124 2.78 -21.21 0.98
C LEU A 124 3.69 -20.97 -0.23
N GLN A 125 4.21 -19.76 -0.35
CA GLN A 125 5.15 -19.41 -1.41
C GLN A 125 6.54 -19.95 -1.08
N ALA A 126 6.99 -20.91 -1.89
CA ALA A 126 8.37 -21.38 -1.85
C ALA A 126 9.31 -20.40 -2.55
N VAL A 127 10.35 -19.96 -1.86
CA VAL A 127 11.41 -19.11 -2.43
C VAL A 127 12.65 -19.98 -2.66
N PRO A 128 13.11 -20.16 -3.93
CA PRO A 128 14.29 -20.96 -4.21
C PRO A 128 15.55 -20.30 -3.63
N LEU A 129 16.38 -21.08 -2.96
CA LEU A 129 17.69 -20.67 -2.51
C LEU A 129 18.76 -20.93 -3.58
N ASN A 130 19.97 -20.41 -3.35
CA ASN A 130 21.10 -20.62 -4.28
C ASN A 130 21.59 -22.08 -4.36
N VAL A 131 20.98 -22.99 -3.60
CA VAL A 131 21.26 -24.43 -3.60
C VAL A 131 20.14 -25.13 -4.38
N PRO A 132 20.42 -25.91 -5.43
CA PRO A 132 19.41 -26.60 -6.19
C PRO A 132 18.59 -27.55 -5.32
N GLY A 133 17.27 -27.40 -5.36
CA GLY A 133 16.31 -28.24 -4.62
C GLY A 133 16.00 -27.76 -3.19
N GLU A 134 16.65 -26.72 -2.70
CA GLU A 134 16.29 -26.13 -1.40
C GLU A 134 15.30 -24.98 -1.57
N MET A 135 14.17 -25.08 -0.89
CA MET A 135 13.12 -24.07 -0.86
C MET A 135 13.02 -23.43 0.53
N PHE A 136 12.83 -22.14 0.57
CA PHE A 136 12.67 -21.37 1.79
C PHE A 136 11.20 -20.96 1.95
N TYR A 137 10.64 -21.24 3.12
CA TYR A 137 9.28 -20.89 3.48
C TYR A 137 9.26 -19.89 4.63
N PHE A 138 8.39 -18.89 4.52
CA PHE A 138 8.15 -17.91 5.56
C PHE A 138 6.71 -17.40 5.47
N GLY A 139 5.76 -18.12 6.04
CA GLY A 139 4.35 -17.82 5.92
C GLY A 139 3.52 -18.33 7.10
N LEU A 140 2.23 -18.07 7.04
CA LEU A 140 1.28 -18.43 8.08
C LEU A 140 0.07 -19.12 7.45
N GLU A 141 -0.25 -20.30 7.89
CA GLU A 141 -1.52 -20.98 7.65
C GLU A 141 -2.43 -20.81 8.87
N GLY A 142 -3.67 -20.46 8.63
CA GLY A 142 -4.73 -20.55 9.61
C GLY A 142 -5.76 -21.59 9.18
N ARG A 143 -6.22 -22.40 10.11
CA ARG A 143 -7.26 -23.41 9.89
C ARG A 143 -8.32 -23.31 10.98
N ARG A 144 -9.56 -23.43 10.60
CA ARG A 144 -10.67 -23.54 11.55
C ARG A 144 -10.75 -24.96 12.10
N ALA A 145 -10.82 -25.12 13.41
CA ALA A 145 -10.74 -26.44 14.05
C ALA A 145 -11.96 -27.35 13.78
N ASP A 146 -13.12 -26.77 13.43
CA ASP A 146 -14.38 -27.49 13.19
C ASP A 146 -14.71 -27.69 11.70
N SER A 147 -13.82 -27.28 10.78
CA SER A 147 -14.01 -27.40 9.34
C SER A 147 -12.68 -27.51 8.60
N GLU A 148 -12.72 -27.85 7.32
CA GLU A 148 -11.54 -27.87 6.45
C GLU A 148 -11.17 -26.47 5.90
N ARG A 149 -11.86 -25.41 6.37
CA ARG A 149 -11.61 -24.06 5.91
C ARG A 149 -10.24 -23.59 6.38
N SER A 150 -9.40 -23.21 5.44
CA SER A 150 -8.06 -22.68 5.70
C SER A 150 -7.83 -21.36 4.93
N GLU A 151 -7.02 -20.49 5.53
CA GLU A 151 -6.56 -19.23 4.96
C GLU A 151 -5.05 -19.14 5.10
N VAL A 152 -4.37 -18.50 4.14
CA VAL A 152 -2.92 -18.50 4.09
C VAL A 152 -2.34 -17.13 3.78
N ILE A 153 -1.40 -16.69 4.61
CA ILE A 153 -0.46 -15.62 4.25
C ILE A 153 0.76 -16.30 3.62
N ARG A 154 0.83 -16.25 2.29
CA ARG A 154 1.78 -17.04 1.50
C ARG A 154 3.23 -16.75 1.79
N PHE A 155 3.56 -15.47 2.08
CA PHE A 155 4.89 -15.03 2.45
C PHE A 155 4.83 -13.77 3.32
N LEU A 156 5.49 -13.80 4.48
CA LEU A 156 5.55 -12.69 5.44
C LEU A 156 6.76 -11.80 5.13
N GLN A 157 6.53 -10.79 4.29
CA GLN A 157 7.58 -9.90 3.79
C GLN A 157 8.04 -8.93 4.87
N PRO A 158 9.37 -8.73 5.08
CA PRO A 158 9.88 -7.79 6.08
C PRO A 158 9.54 -6.32 5.82
N ASP A 159 9.42 -5.91 4.58
CA ASP A 159 9.02 -4.56 4.15
C ASP A 159 7.54 -4.24 4.45
N ARG A 160 6.72 -5.30 4.63
CA ARG A 160 5.30 -5.22 4.98
C ARG A 160 5.01 -5.41 6.48
N GLU A 161 6.01 -5.31 7.33
CA GLU A 161 5.90 -5.47 8.78
C GLU A 161 4.79 -4.60 9.40
N ARG A 162 4.55 -3.40 8.84
CA ARG A 162 3.48 -2.49 9.28
C ARG A 162 2.08 -3.06 9.15
N LEU A 163 1.90 -3.99 8.22
CA LEU A 163 0.62 -4.61 7.90
C LEU A 163 0.41 -5.96 8.59
N LEU A 164 1.44 -6.48 9.28
CA LEU A 164 1.39 -7.81 9.90
C LEU A 164 0.15 -7.98 10.78
N GLU A 165 -0.13 -7.01 11.66
CA GLU A 165 -1.28 -7.08 12.55
C GLU A 165 -2.60 -7.13 11.77
N TYR A 166 -2.71 -6.34 10.72
CA TYR A 166 -3.90 -6.36 9.85
C TYR A 166 -4.02 -7.68 9.09
N GLU A 167 -2.96 -8.15 8.44
CA GLU A 167 -2.99 -9.39 7.64
C GLU A 167 -3.38 -10.59 8.51
N VAL A 168 -2.83 -10.68 9.73
CA VAL A 168 -3.16 -11.76 10.65
C VAL A 168 -4.58 -11.60 11.22
N ALA A 169 -4.98 -10.39 11.58
CA ALA A 169 -6.35 -10.13 12.06
C ALA A 169 -7.39 -10.43 10.98
N ARG A 170 -7.10 -10.08 9.71
CA ARG A 170 -7.94 -10.44 8.56
C ARG A 170 -8.07 -11.95 8.41
N LEU A 171 -6.96 -12.68 8.43
CA LEU A 171 -6.96 -14.15 8.36
C LEU A 171 -7.82 -14.76 9.46
N VAL A 172 -7.65 -14.31 10.71
CA VAL A 172 -8.45 -14.76 11.85
C VAL A 172 -9.93 -14.42 11.66
N HIS A 173 -10.24 -13.21 11.22
CA HIS A 173 -11.61 -12.75 10.98
C HIS A 173 -12.31 -13.55 9.88
N THR A 174 -11.61 -13.80 8.77
CA THR A 174 -12.13 -14.63 7.65
C THR A 174 -12.44 -16.06 8.10
N LEU A 175 -11.58 -16.66 8.93
CA LEU A 175 -11.80 -18.00 9.47
C LEU A 175 -12.94 -18.05 10.51
N ALA A 176 -13.13 -16.97 11.27
CA ALA A 176 -14.19 -16.88 12.27
C ALA A 176 -15.60 -16.81 11.67
N ARG A 177 -15.72 -16.38 10.41
CA ARG A 177 -17.01 -16.25 9.72
C ARG A 177 -17.56 -17.59 9.24
N ASP A 178 -18.88 -17.73 9.28
CA ASP A 178 -19.55 -18.94 8.81
C ASP A 178 -19.86 -18.89 7.30
N ARG A 179 -19.89 -17.70 6.68
CA ARG A 179 -20.18 -17.52 5.25
C ARG A 179 -19.21 -16.50 4.62
N GLU A 180 -19.07 -16.57 3.33
CA GLU A 180 -18.39 -15.54 2.55
C GLU A 180 -19.21 -14.23 2.59
N PRO A 181 -18.53 -13.07 2.63
CA PRO A 181 -19.22 -11.79 2.58
C PRO A 181 -19.99 -11.64 1.27
N SER A 182 -21.21 -11.13 1.37
CA SER A 182 -22.04 -10.85 0.21
C SER A 182 -21.86 -9.39 -0.23
N VAL A 183 -21.61 -9.19 -1.52
CA VAL A 183 -21.45 -7.88 -2.15
C VAL A 183 -22.61 -7.61 -3.09
N GLY A 184 -23.38 -6.57 -2.81
CA GLY A 184 -24.44 -6.10 -3.69
C GLY A 184 -23.92 -5.05 -4.67
N ILE A 185 -24.03 -5.29 -5.97
CA ILE A 185 -23.65 -4.34 -7.02
C ILE A 185 -24.89 -3.59 -7.51
N VAL A 186 -24.82 -2.26 -7.43
CA VAL A 186 -25.73 -1.33 -8.12
C VAL A 186 -24.89 -0.52 -9.11
N SER A 187 -25.17 -0.62 -10.40
CA SER A 187 -24.31 -0.01 -11.43
C SER A 187 -25.13 0.60 -12.55
N GLY A 188 -24.76 1.83 -12.92
CA GLY A 188 -25.21 2.47 -14.16
C GLY A 188 -24.44 2.00 -15.40
N LEU A 189 -23.33 1.25 -15.22
CA LEU A 189 -22.49 0.70 -16.29
C LEU A 189 -22.69 -0.81 -16.43
N PRO A 190 -22.49 -1.41 -17.62
CA PRO A 190 -22.64 -2.85 -17.85
C PRO A 190 -21.44 -3.67 -17.35
N VAL A 191 -21.02 -3.42 -16.10
CA VAL A 191 -19.82 -4.04 -15.50
C VAL A 191 -19.94 -5.55 -15.35
N THR A 192 -21.17 -6.05 -15.22
CA THR A 192 -21.49 -7.50 -15.12
C THR A 192 -21.70 -8.16 -16.48
N GLY A 193 -21.39 -7.45 -17.56
CA GLY A 193 -21.67 -7.89 -18.93
C GLY A 193 -23.12 -7.65 -19.34
N GLY A 194 -23.51 -8.18 -20.50
CA GLY A 194 -24.87 -8.01 -21.03
C GLY A 194 -24.86 -7.79 -22.52
N PHE A 195 -25.75 -6.92 -23.01
CA PHE A 195 -25.83 -6.55 -24.42
C PHE A 195 -25.84 -5.04 -24.57
N ALA A 196 -25.09 -4.54 -25.55
CA ALA A 196 -25.07 -3.11 -25.86
C ALA A 196 -26.47 -2.66 -26.35
N PRO A 197 -27.04 -1.58 -25.77
CA PRO A 197 -28.31 -1.04 -26.19
C PRO A 197 -28.25 -0.63 -27.67
N GLY A 198 -29.32 -0.94 -28.44
CA GLY A 198 -29.43 -0.56 -29.86
C GLY A 198 -28.72 -1.48 -30.85
N THR A 199 -27.54 -2.03 -30.51
CA THR A 199 -26.78 -2.91 -31.41
C THR A 199 -26.97 -4.40 -31.11
N GLY A 200 -27.38 -4.76 -29.88
CA GLY A 200 -27.47 -6.15 -29.41
C GLY A 200 -26.11 -6.88 -29.34
N ARG A 201 -25.01 -6.16 -29.43
CA ARG A 201 -23.67 -6.75 -29.32
C ARG A 201 -23.42 -7.24 -27.88
N PRO A 202 -22.91 -8.46 -27.67
CA PRO A 202 -22.60 -8.93 -26.33
C PRO A 202 -21.46 -8.11 -25.74
N LEU A 203 -21.64 -7.67 -24.49
CA LEU A 203 -20.63 -7.02 -23.67
C LEU A 203 -20.11 -8.05 -22.67
N PRO A 204 -18.79 -8.28 -22.58
CA PRO A 204 -18.22 -9.17 -21.59
C PRO A 204 -18.32 -8.55 -20.18
N GLU A 205 -18.37 -9.40 -19.17
CA GLU A 205 -18.15 -8.98 -17.78
C GLU A 205 -16.73 -8.42 -17.63
N TRP A 206 -16.58 -7.35 -16.88
CA TRP A 206 -15.27 -6.76 -16.61
C TRP A 206 -14.41 -7.68 -15.75
N THR A 207 -13.11 -7.72 -16.02
CA THR A 207 -12.17 -8.59 -15.30
C THR A 207 -12.16 -8.28 -13.80
N SER A 208 -12.34 -7.02 -13.40
CA SER A 208 -12.44 -6.60 -11.99
C SER A 208 -13.61 -7.27 -11.26
N ILE A 209 -14.77 -7.35 -11.89
CA ILE A 209 -15.97 -8.01 -11.33
C ILE A 209 -15.81 -9.53 -11.33
N SER A 210 -15.26 -10.08 -12.42
CA SER A 210 -14.95 -11.51 -12.50
C SER A 210 -13.98 -11.97 -11.40
N GLN A 211 -12.97 -11.18 -11.07
CA GLN A 211 -12.07 -11.43 -9.94
C GLN A 211 -12.78 -11.31 -8.60
N LEU A 212 -13.65 -10.31 -8.43
CA LEU A 212 -14.43 -10.12 -7.21
C LEU A 212 -15.32 -11.35 -6.92
N ARG A 213 -15.98 -11.92 -7.95
CA ARG A 213 -16.80 -13.13 -7.83
C ARG A 213 -16.04 -14.39 -7.42
N GLN A 214 -14.72 -14.41 -7.59
CA GLN A 214 -13.90 -15.54 -7.14
C GLN A 214 -13.66 -15.53 -5.62
N LEU A 215 -13.87 -14.38 -4.96
CA LEU A 215 -13.54 -14.17 -3.56
C LEU A 215 -14.74 -13.84 -2.67
N PHE A 216 -15.87 -13.42 -3.28
CA PHE A 216 -17.06 -12.95 -2.56
C PHE A 216 -18.35 -13.47 -3.22
N ASP A 217 -19.43 -13.57 -2.43
CA ASP A 217 -20.78 -13.82 -2.97
C ASP A 217 -21.32 -12.51 -3.60
N VAL A 218 -21.13 -12.36 -4.91
CA VAL A 218 -21.46 -11.12 -5.63
C VAL A 218 -22.82 -11.21 -6.30
N ARG A 219 -23.72 -10.27 -5.96
CA ARG A 219 -25.07 -10.16 -6.50
C ARG A 219 -25.29 -8.82 -7.17
N THR A 220 -25.83 -8.83 -8.36
CA THR A 220 -26.30 -7.59 -9.02
C THR A 220 -27.71 -7.31 -8.52
N LEU A 221 -27.94 -6.08 -8.04
CA LEU A 221 -29.20 -5.68 -7.43
C LEU A 221 -29.97 -4.73 -8.36
N ASP A 222 -31.25 -5.01 -8.53
CA ASP A 222 -32.22 -4.11 -9.15
C ASP A 222 -33.13 -3.54 -8.04
N LEU A 223 -32.73 -2.37 -7.54
CA LEU A 223 -33.44 -1.71 -6.43
C LEU A 223 -34.73 -0.99 -6.87
N ASP A 224 -34.93 -0.76 -8.16
CA ASP A 224 -36.20 -0.29 -8.71
C ASP A 224 -37.21 -1.44 -8.87
N GLY A 225 -36.74 -2.69 -8.77
CA GLY A 225 -37.53 -3.93 -8.79
C GLY A 225 -37.91 -4.42 -7.39
N THR A 226 -37.53 -5.66 -7.08
CA THR A 226 -37.88 -6.36 -5.82
C THR A 226 -36.71 -6.59 -4.89
N ASP A 227 -35.50 -6.23 -5.30
CA ASP A 227 -34.30 -6.49 -4.50
C ASP A 227 -34.18 -5.50 -3.32
N THR A 228 -33.60 -5.96 -2.21
CA THR A 228 -33.35 -5.18 -1.01
C THR A 228 -31.87 -5.25 -0.61
N LEU A 229 -31.41 -4.25 0.15
CA LEU A 229 -30.05 -4.20 0.68
C LEU A 229 -29.86 -4.99 1.99
N ASP A 230 -30.93 -5.56 2.56
CA ASP A 230 -30.86 -6.24 3.86
C ASP A 230 -30.01 -7.51 3.87
N ALA A 231 -29.79 -8.11 2.69
CA ALA A 231 -29.11 -9.41 2.54
C ALA A 231 -27.65 -9.29 2.11
N ILE A 232 -27.10 -8.08 2.07
CA ILE A 232 -25.70 -7.84 1.67
C ILE A 232 -24.86 -7.32 2.84
N ASP A 233 -23.55 -7.62 2.80
CA ASP A 233 -22.60 -7.14 3.79
C ASP A 233 -21.91 -5.85 3.32
N VAL A 234 -21.73 -5.67 2.00
CA VAL A 234 -21.10 -4.47 1.39
C VAL A 234 -21.89 -4.06 0.15
N LEU A 235 -22.16 -2.77 0.03
CA LEU A 235 -22.69 -2.17 -1.18
C LEU A 235 -21.54 -1.70 -2.09
N LEU A 236 -21.56 -2.13 -3.35
CA LEU A 236 -20.70 -1.62 -4.42
C LEU A 236 -21.57 -0.80 -5.38
N LEU A 237 -21.45 0.52 -5.32
CA LEU A 237 -22.18 1.47 -6.15
C LEU A 237 -21.25 2.00 -7.25
N ILE A 238 -21.56 1.71 -8.52
CA ILE A 238 -20.72 2.08 -9.66
C ILE A 238 -21.52 3.00 -10.58
N HIS A 239 -21.00 4.20 -10.82
CA HIS A 239 -21.61 5.17 -11.74
C HIS A 239 -23.12 5.33 -11.50
N PRO A 240 -23.52 5.79 -10.31
CA PRO A 240 -24.94 6.05 -10.03
C PRO A 240 -25.47 7.08 -11.03
N GLN A 241 -26.41 6.69 -11.86
CA GLN A 241 -27.05 7.52 -12.87
C GLN A 241 -28.52 7.11 -13.01
N GLY A 242 -29.43 8.07 -13.04
CA GLY A 242 -30.85 7.82 -13.19
C GLY A 242 -31.48 7.05 -12.04
N LEU A 243 -30.89 7.05 -10.83
CA LEU A 243 -31.43 6.35 -9.67
C LEU A 243 -32.77 6.94 -9.25
N GLY A 244 -33.80 6.08 -9.11
CA GLY A 244 -35.09 6.47 -8.54
C GLY A 244 -34.98 7.00 -7.12
N GLU A 245 -35.95 7.80 -6.67
CA GLU A 245 -35.98 8.34 -5.30
C GLU A 245 -35.99 7.22 -4.25
N ALA A 246 -36.73 6.13 -4.50
CA ALA A 246 -36.78 4.97 -3.61
C ALA A 246 -35.44 4.28 -3.49
N THR A 247 -34.71 4.11 -4.60
CA THR A 247 -33.39 3.52 -4.67
C THR A 247 -32.35 4.36 -3.94
N ARG A 248 -32.34 5.68 -4.15
CA ARG A 248 -31.49 6.62 -3.40
C ARG A 248 -31.74 6.54 -1.89
N ALA A 249 -33.03 6.50 -1.49
CA ALA A 249 -33.41 6.38 -0.10
C ALA A 249 -32.95 5.04 0.52
N ALA A 250 -33.06 3.95 -0.20
CA ALA A 250 -32.60 2.63 0.27
C ALA A 250 -31.07 2.61 0.48
N ILE A 251 -30.31 3.18 -0.46
CA ILE A 251 -28.85 3.31 -0.36
C ILE A 251 -28.48 4.19 0.86
N ASP A 252 -29.11 5.34 1.00
CA ASP A 252 -28.87 6.25 2.13
C ASP A 252 -29.16 5.58 3.48
N GLN A 253 -30.32 4.90 3.60
CA GLN A 253 -30.69 4.16 4.80
C GLN A 253 -29.71 3.03 5.14
N PHE A 254 -29.24 2.28 4.12
CA PHE A 254 -28.24 1.24 4.32
C PHE A 254 -26.94 1.81 4.92
N VAL A 255 -26.42 2.91 4.35
CA VAL A 255 -25.18 3.56 4.80
C VAL A 255 -25.37 4.18 6.20
N LEU A 256 -26.48 4.85 6.46
CA LEU A 256 -26.79 5.44 7.77
C LEU A 256 -27.05 4.39 8.86
N GLY A 257 -27.46 3.19 8.48
CA GLY A 257 -27.56 2.03 9.36
C GLY A 257 -26.22 1.34 9.66
N GLY A 258 -25.07 1.92 9.22
CA GLY A 258 -23.74 1.37 9.42
C GLY A 258 -23.32 0.37 8.31
N GLY A 259 -24.13 0.18 7.27
CA GLY A 259 -23.79 -0.63 6.12
C GLY A 259 -22.62 -0.02 5.33
N PRO A 260 -21.52 -0.75 5.13
CA PRO A 260 -20.36 -0.22 4.42
C PRO A 260 -20.60 -0.14 2.91
N ALA A 261 -20.11 0.95 2.28
CA ALA A 261 -20.27 1.16 0.86
C ALA A 261 -18.96 1.56 0.17
N LEU A 262 -18.71 0.99 -1.01
CA LEU A 262 -17.69 1.41 -1.95
C LEU A 262 -18.36 2.05 -3.15
N VAL A 263 -18.02 3.31 -3.43
CA VAL A 263 -18.70 4.13 -4.43
C VAL A 263 -17.69 4.61 -5.46
N PHE A 264 -17.98 4.32 -6.72
CA PHE A 264 -17.25 4.85 -7.86
C PHE A 264 -18.13 5.91 -8.55
N VAL A 265 -17.64 7.15 -8.56
CA VAL A 265 -18.29 8.29 -9.22
C VAL A 265 -17.36 8.88 -10.27
N ASP A 266 -17.90 9.53 -11.26
CA ASP A 266 -17.13 9.99 -12.42
C ASP A 266 -17.68 11.32 -12.96
N PRO A 267 -16.83 12.30 -13.25
CA PRO A 267 -17.26 13.48 -13.99
C PRO A 267 -17.48 13.16 -15.49
N HIS A 268 -16.88 12.07 -16.00
CA HIS A 268 -16.97 11.66 -17.41
C HIS A 268 -16.54 10.20 -17.58
N ALA A 269 -17.49 9.28 -17.56
CA ALA A 269 -17.24 7.86 -17.73
C ALA A 269 -16.98 7.51 -19.22
N GLU A 270 -15.71 7.32 -19.61
CA GLU A 270 -15.33 6.89 -20.97
C GLU A 270 -15.88 5.50 -21.31
N ALA A 271 -16.00 4.64 -20.31
CA ALA A 271 -16.56 3.30 -20.46
C ALA A 271 -18.04 3.34 -20.85
N ALA A 272 -18.81 4.33 -20.45
CA ALA A 272 -20.20 4.51 -20.87
C ALA A 272 -20.29 4.77 -22.37
N GLU A 273 -19.39 5.57 -22.92
CA GLU A 273 -19.35 5.86 -24.36
C GLU A 273 -18.88 4.63 -25.16
N SER A 274 -17.84 3.95 -24.70
CA SER A 274 -17.25 2.78 -25.40
C SER A 274 -18.13 1.53 -25.37
N SER A 275 -19.02 1.40 -24.39
CA SER A 275 -19.95 0.27 -24.26
C SER A 275 -21.12 0.33 -25.23
N GLY A 276 -21.25 1.44 -25.99
CA GLY A 276 -22.37 1.65 -26.91
C GLY A 276 -23.71 1.87 -26.18
N MET A 277 -23.66 2.25 -24.90
CA MET A 277 -24.83 2.75 -24.17
C MET A 277 -25.39 3.99 -24.84
N PHE A 278 -24.51 4.72 -25.55
CA PHE A 278 -24.91 5.82 -26.44
C PHE A 278 -24.69 5.38 -27.88
N PRO A 279 -25.70 5.45 -28.76
CA PRO A 279 -25.58 5.05 -30.18
C PRO A 279 -24.55 5.93 -30.92
N ASP A 280 -23.86 5.32 -31.91
CA ASP A 280 -22.76 5.91 -32.70
C ASP A 280 -22.83 7.43 -32.88
N ALA A 281 -21.83 8.11 -32.38
CA ALA A 281 -21.69 9.58 -32.46
C ALA A 281 -21.71 10.12 -33.91
N ASP A 282 -21.37 9.29 -34.89
CA ASP A 282 -21.38 9.66 -36.32
C ASP A 282 -22.79 9.73 -36.95
N ALA A 283 -23.81 9.15 -36.33
CA ALA A 283 -25.18 9.12 -36.90
C ALA A 283 -26.07 10.27 -36.41
N LEU A 284 -25.75 10.91 -35.28
CA LEU A 284 -26.68 11.80 -34.58
C LEU A 284 -25.96 12.97 -33.85
N ALA A 285 -24.88 13.51 -34.38
CA ALA A 285 -24.07 14.58 -33.76
C ALA A 285 -24.91 15.79 -33.21
N ASP A 286 -26.12 16.02 -33.72
CA ASP A 286 -27.03 17.06 -33.23
C ASP A 286 -27.93 16.61 -32.03
N THR A 287 -28.00 15.30 -31.74
CA THR A 287 -28.88 14.74 -30.67
C THR A 287 -28.12 14.44 -29.38
N PHE A 288 -26.79 14.31 -29.43
CA PHE A 288 -25.94 13.86 -28.31
C PHE A 288 -25.22 14.99 -27.54
N ALA A 289 -25.46 16.22 -27.88
CA ALA A 289 -24.92 17.35 -27.12
C ALA A 289 -25.37 17.37 -25.62
N ASP A 290 -26.37 16.57 -25.28
CA ASP A 290 -27.08 16.61 -23.99
C ASP A 290 -26.99 15.29 -23.18
N THR A 291 -26.19 14.30 -23.62
CA THR A 291 -26.07 13.05 -22.84
C THR A 291 -25.02 13.24 -21.77
N ASP A 292 -25.47 13.42 -20.55
CA ASP A 292 -24.60 13.53 -19.37
C ASP A 292 -23.94 12.16 -19.09
N THR A 293 -22.60 12.12 -19.13
CA THR A 293 -21.78 10.95 -18.81
C THR A 293 -21.25 11.01 -17.38
N ALA A 294 -21.71 11.97 -16.59
CA ALA A 294 -21.33 12.15 -15.21
C ALA A 294 -22.19 11.30 -14.26
N SER A 295 -21.65 10.92 -13.13
CA SER A 295 -22.39 10.23 -12.08
C SER A 295 -23.29 11.19 -11.30
N GLU A 296 -24.51 10.76 -11.00
CA GLU A 296 -25.53 11.50 -10.25
C GLU A 296 -25.57 11.07 -8.78
N ALA A 297 -24.52 11.42 -8.01
CA ALA A 297 -24.44 11.05 -6.59
C ALA A 297 -24.29 12.28 -5.66
N GLY A 298 -24.46 13.50 -6.21
CA GLY A 298 -24.14 14.74 -5.47
C GLY A 298 -24.82 14.84 -4.10
N ASP A 299 -26.10 14.50 -4.02
CA ASP A 299 -26.91 14.57 -2.79
C ASP A 299 -26.45 13.55 -1.76
N LEU A 300 -26.19 12.31 -2.16
CA LEU A 300 -25.67 11.26 -1.28
C LEU A 300 -24.28 11.64 -0.75
N LEU A 301 -23.38 12.06 -1.62
CA LEU A 301 -22.03 12.47 -1.22
C LEU A 301 -22.08 13.66 -0.26
N ALA A 302 -22.94 14.66 -0.53
CA ALA A 302 -23.09 15.82 0.33
C ALA A 302 -23.62 15.45 1.72
N ALA A 303 -24.58 14.55 1.79
CA ALA A 303 -25.11 14.03 3.05
C ALA A 303 -24.04 13.28 3.87
N TRP A 304 -23.13 12.58 3.20
CA TRP A 304 -21.98 11.89 3.81
C TRP A 304 -20.78 12.80 4.09
N GLY A 305 -20.87 14.09 3.76
CA GLY A 305 -19.89 15.11 4.14
C GLY A 305 -18.75 15.34 3.15
N LEU A 306 -18.91 14.96 1.88
CA LEU A 306 -17.95 15.22 0.82
C LEU A 306 -18.66 15.66 -0.46
N ARG A 307 -17.87 16.13 -1.42
CA ARG A 307 -18.34 16.41 -2.79
C ARG A 307 -17.30 15.99 -3.82
N MET A 308 -17.73 15.63 -5.00
CA MET A 308 -16.92 15.65 -6.20
C MET A 308 -17.05 17.02 -6.85
N ILE A 309 -15.94 17.64 -7.28
CA ILE A 309 -16.00 18.93 -8.00
C ILE A 309 -16.74 18.70 -9.33
N PRO A 310 -17.89 19.37 -9.55
CA PRO A 310 -18.71 19.08 -10.72
C PRO A 310 -18.02 19.55 -12.02
N GLU A 311 -18.25 18.84 -13.10
CA GLU A 311 -17.83 19.18 -14.46
C GLU A 311 -16.32 19.48 -14.60
N ARG A 312 -15.49 18.85 -13.78
CA ARG A 312 -14.03 19.05 -13.80
C ARG A 312 -13.32 17.71 -13.84
N VAL A 313 -12.33 17.64 -14.72
CA VAL A 313 -11.40 16.50 -14.86
C VAL A 313 -10.02 16.94 -14.42
N LEU A 314 -9.34 16.06 -13.70
CA LEU A 314 -7.98 16.25 -13.23
C LEU A 314 -6.98 15.89 -14.34
N LEU A 315 -6.10 16.82 -14.66
CA LEU A 315 -4.89 16.59 -15.44
C LEU A 315 -3.69 16.48 -14.50
N ASP A 316 -2.81 15.49 -14.72
CA ASP A 316 -1.57 15.33 -13.96
C ASP A 316 -0.39 15.12 -14.91
N ALA A 317 0.46 16.13 -15.05
CA ALA A 317 1.57 16.11 -16.00
C ALA A 317 2.73 15.21 -15.53
N ASP A 318 2.92 15.03 -14.23
CA ASP A 318 4.00 14.19 -13.70
C ASP A 318 3.64 12.71 -13.80
N ARG A 319 2.36 12.38 -13.71
CA ARG A 319 1.87 11.00 -13.66
C ARG A 319 1.17 10.52 -14.93
N ALA A 320 1.13 11.35 -15.96
CA ALA A 320 0.54 11.03 -17.27
C ALA A 320 1.12 9.74 -17.85
N LEU A 321 0.26 8.79 -18.18
CA LEU A 321 0.65 7.53 -18.83
C LEU A 321 0.87 7.72 -20.32
N ALA A 322 1.75 6.91 -20.91
CA ALA A 322 1.97 6.86 -22.35
C ALA A 322 0.93 5.95 -23.00
N VAL A 323 0.02 6.54 -23.78
CA VAL A 323 -1.02 5.82 -24.51
C VAL A 323 -0.65 5.65 -25.97
N SER A 324 -1.03 4.49 -26.56
CA SER A 324 -0.82 4.22 -27.99
C SER A 324 -1.91 4.90 -28.81
N MET A 325 -1.49 5.69 -29.79
CA MET A 325 -2.40 6.39 -30.72
C MET A 325 -2.61 5.61 -32.04
N GLY A 326 -2.28 4.31 -32.06
CA GLY A 326 -2.41 3.45 -33.23
C GLY A 326 -1.09 2.98 -33.80
N GLN A 327 -1.15 2.11 -34.83
CA GLN A 327 0.05 1.53 -35.43
C GLN A 327 0.92 2.59 -36.13
N GLY A 328 2.20 2.62 -35.78
CA GLY A 328 3.18 3.53 -36.39
C GLY A 328 3.25 4.93 -35.77
N VAL A 329 2.45 5.23 -34.77
CA VAL A 329 2.51 6.49 -34.00
C VAL A 329 3.24 6.21 -32.68
N PRO A 330 4.27 6.98 -32.29
CA PRO A 330 4.90 6.83 -30.99
C PRO A 330 3.89 7.05 -29.86
N PRO A 331 3.96 6.30 -28.76
CA PRO A 331 3.11 6.52 -27.59
C PRO A 331 3.21 7.97 -27.09
N LEU A 332 2.09 8.54 -26.71
CA LEU A 332 1.98 9.94 -26.26
C LEU A 332 1.52 9.96 -24.80
N ARG A 333 2.13 10.84 -23.98
CA ARG A 333 1.67 11.06 -22.60
C ARG A 333 0.32 11.74 -22.58
N HIS A 334 -0.66 11.11 -21.97
CA HIS A 334 -2.04 11.62 -21.87
C HIS A 334 -2.28 12.18 -20.46
N LEU A 335 -2.41 13.50 -20.34
CA LEU A 335 -2.47 14.19 -19.05
C LEU A 335 -3.70 13.81 -18.20
N ALA A 336 -4.79 13.44 -18.86
CA ALA A 336 -6.01 12.98 -18.19
C ALA A 336 -6.01 11.48 -17.86
N ILE A 337 -4.91 10.76 -18.15
CA ILE A 337 -4.77 9.34 -17.81
C ILE A 337 -3.53 9.18 -16.92
N PRO A 338 -3.63 9.51 -15.61
CA PRO A 338 -2.53 9.36 -14.67
C PRO A 338 -2.42 7.95 -14.10
N GLY A 339 -1.18 7.52 -13.79
CA GLY A 339 -0.90 6.31 -13.01
C GLY A 339 -0.25 6.67 -11.67
N TYR A 340 -0.92 6.35 -10.57
CA TYR A 340 -0.45 6.65 -9.22
C TYR A 340 0.18 5.42 -8.58
N GLY A 341 1.37 5.60 -8.01
CA GLY A 341 2.11 4.59 -7.28
C GLY A 341 2.23 4.92 -5.78
N PRO A 342 3.05 4.17 -5.03
CA PRO A 342 3.17 4.27 -3.56
C PRO A 342 3.42 5.67 -3.00
N ASP A 343 4.12 6.55 -3.75
CA ASP A 343 4.37 7.95 -3.33
C ASP A 343 3.11 8.83 -3.30
N HIS A 344 2.02 8.35 -3.91
CA HIS A 344 0.72 9.02 -4.02
C HIS A 344 -0.35 8.38 -3.12
N PHE A 345 -0.02 7.28 -2.47
CA PHE A 345 -0.90 6.59 -1.54
C PHE A 345 -0.70 7.13 -0.13
N THR A 346 -1.78 7.22 0.63
CA THR A 346 -1.68 7.62 2.03
C THR A 346 -0.95 6.52 2.81
N PRO A 347 0.17 6.84 3.48
CA PRO A 347 0.86 5.87 4.32
C PRO A 347 -0.07 5.31 5.39
N ASP A 348 0.10 4.03 5.72
CA ASP A 348 -0.65 3.32 6.76
C ASP A 348 -2.14 3.02 6.42
N GLU A 349 -2.61 3.36 5.21
CA GLU A 349 -3.92 2.91 4.71
C GLU A 349 -3.81 1.54 4.03
N VAL A 350 -4.58 0.60 4.54
CA VAL A 350 -4.48 -0.82 4.17
C VAL A 350 -4.88 -1.07 2.72
N VAL A 351 -5.91 -0.37 2.25
CA VAL A 351 -6.46 -0.52 0.88
C VAL A 351 -5.39 -0.31 -0.18
N THR A 352 -4.52 0.68 0.03
CA THR A 352 -3.51 1.10 -0.97
C THR A 352 -2.10 0.59 -0.68
N ALA A 353 -1.85 0.08 0.53
CA ALA A 353 -0.49 -0.20 1.03
C ALA A 353 0.29 -1.28 0.23
N GLN A 354 -0.41 -2.11 -0.54
CA GLN A 354 0.19 -3.20 -1.32
C GLN A 354 0.14 -2.97 -2.82
N LEU A 355 -0.45 -1.86 -3.26
CA LEU A 355 -0.62 -1.56 -4.66
C LEU A 355 0.67 -0.99 -5.25
N GLU A 356 1.05 -1.47 -6.43
CA GLU A 356 2.21 -0.97 -7.16
C GLU A 356 1.85 0.26 -7.98
N GLN A 357 0.74 0.20 -8.71
CA GLN A 357 0.23 1.29 -9.54
C GLN A 357 -1.27 1.14 -9.76
N VAL A 358 -2.00 2.27 -9.63
CA VAL A 358 -3.41 2.36 -10.00
C VAL A 358 -3.56 3.41 -11.09
N ASN A 359 -4.19 3.03 -12.18
CA ASN A 359 -4.39 3.89 -13.35
C ASN A 359 -5.80 4.46 -13.34
N PHE A 360 -5.90 5.74 -13.67
CA PHE A 360 -7.14 6.50 -13.76
C PHE A 360 -7.32 7.03 -15.18
N ALA A 361 -8.56 7.29 -15.57
CA ALA A 361 -8.87 8.04 -16.79
C ALA A 361 -9.95 9.07 -16.49
N THR A 362 -9.73 10.31 -16.89
CA THR A 362 -10.67 11.44 -16.72
C THR A 362 -11.18 11.63 -15.28
N ALA A 363 -10.32 11.29 -14.30
CA ALA A 363 -10.69 11.30 -12.89
C ALA A 363 -11.21 12.67 -12.42
N GLY A 364 -12.22 12.64 -11.54
CA GLY A 364 -12.70 13.78 -10.79
C GLY A 364 -11.85 14.07 -9.54
N VAL A 365 -12.26 15.07 -8.78
CA VAL A 365 -11.61 15.46 -7.53
C VAL A 365 -12.61 15.46 -6.40
N LEU A 366 -12.24 14.83 -5.28
CA LEU A 366 -13.03 14.75 -4.05
C LEU A 366 -12.55 15.80 -3.04
N GLU A 367 -13.51 16.49 -2.41
CA GLU A 367 -13.25 17.46 -1.36
C GLU A 367 -14.18 17.20 -0.16
N PRO A 368 -13.70 17.39 1.09
CA PRO A 368 -14.57 17.41 2.25
C PRO A 368 -15.44 18.65 2.24
N LEU A 369 -16.66 18.54 2.74
CA LEU A 369 -17.50 19.72 3.01
C LEU A 369 -17.05 20.42 4.29
N PRO A 370 -17.06 21.76 4.34
CA PRO A 370 -16.52 22.51 5.49
C PRO A 370 -17.16 22.19 6.85
N ASP A 371 -18.46 21.90 6.87
CA ASP A 371 -19.24 21.68 8.09
C ASP A 371 -19.60 20.20 8.30
N ALA A 372 -18.90 19.29 7.62
CA ALA A 372 -19.12 17.87 7.78
C ALA A 372 -18.71 17.37 9.17
N ALA A 373 -19.57 16.58 9.81
CA ALA A 373 -19.24 15.90 11.07
C ALA A 373 -18.41 14.63 10.85
N THR A 374 -18.34 14.16 9.61
CA THR A 374 -17.58 12.99 9.19
C THR A 374 -16.10 13.28 9.06
N THR A 375 -15.28 12.25 9.17
CA THR A 375 -13.83 12.31 8.95
C THR A 375 -13.49 11.90 7.53
N PHE A 376 -12.93 12.81 6.75
CA PHE A 376 -12.44 12.58 5.39
C PHE A 376 -10.97 12.19 5.43
N THR A 377 -10.64 10.98 4.96
CA THR A 377 -9.26 10.47 4.89
C THR A 377 -8.91 10.23 3.41
N PRO A 378 -7.96 10.98 2.83
CA PRO A 378 -7.46 10.70 1.49
C PRO A 378 -6.84 9.31 1.41
N LEU A 379 -7.12 8.56 0.35
CA LEU A 379 -6.49 7.28 0.03
C LEU A 379 -5.45 7.44 -1.07
N ILE A 380 -5.82 8.11 -2.17
CA ILE A 380 -4.96 8.37 -3.32
C ILE A 380 -5.00 9.86 -3.64
N VAL A 381 -3.81 10.45 -3.80
CA VAL A 381 -3.64 11.88 -4.09
C VAL A 381 -2.79 12.09 -5.33
N SER A 382 -3.07 13.17 -6.08
CA SER A 382 -2.33 13.55 -7.29
C SER A 382 -0.89 14.03 -6.99
N SER A 383 -0.13 14.30 -8.05
CA SER A 383 1.09 15.11 -7.94
C SER A 383 0.75 16.58 -7.63
N ARG A 384 1.74 17.47 -7.65
CA ARG A 384 1.52 18.93 -7.58
C ARG A 384 1.44 19.59 -8.95
N ASN A 385 1.87 18.87 -9.99
CA ASN A 385 1.89 19.37 -11.37
C ASN A 385 0.56 19.04 -12.06
N THR A 386 -0.52 19.62 -11.53
CA THR A 386 -1.90 19.32 -11.88
C THR A 386 -2.64 20.53 -12.39
N ALA A 387 -3.75 20.30 -13.08
CA ALA A 387 -4.70 21.31 -13.48
C ALA A 387 -6.12 20.71 -13.56
N LEU A 388 -7.14 21.51 -13.22
CA LEU A 388 -8.54 21.14 -13.39
C LEU A 388 -9.11 21.77 -14.66
N VAL A 389 -9.56 20.95 -15.58
CA VAL A 389 -10.14 21.40 -16.85
C VAL A 389 -11.64 21.07 -16.91
N PRO A 390 -12.44 21.82 -17.67
CA PRO A 390 -13.83 21.45 -17.94
C PRO A 390 -13.92 20.09 -18.63
N THR A 391 -14.92 19.29 -18.28
CA THR A 391 -15.17 17.96 -18.84
C THR A 391 -15.28 17.98 -20.37
N GLU A 392 -15.86 19.04 -20.96
CA GLU A 392 -15.99 19.17 -22.41
C GLU A 392 -14.64 19.20 -23.14
N GLN A 393 -13.56 19.66 -22.49
CA GLN A 393 -12.22 19.67 -23.10
C GLN A 393 -11.65 18.26 -23.27
N VAL A 394 -12.09 17.31 -22.46
CA VAL A 394 -11.65 15.91 -22.53
C VAL A 394 -12.61 15.11 -23.40
N ARG A 395 -13.91 15.29 -23.24
CA ARG A 395 -14.97 14.59 -23.99
C ARG A 395 -14.84 14.72 -25.51
N PHE A 396 -14.49 15.90 -26.01
CA PHE A 396 -14.32 16.14 -27.45
C PHE A 396 -12.86 16.15 -27.90
N LEU A 397 -11.98 15.50 -27.12
CA LEU A 397 -10.55 15.49 -27.37
C LEU A 397 -10.20 14.56 -28.52
N THR A 398 -9.77 15.11 -29.65
CA THR A 398 -9.29 14.35 -30.81
C THR A 398 -7.77 14.13 -30.78
N ASP A 399 -7.02 14.99 -30.12
CA ASP A 399 -5.56 14.92 -29.99
C ASP A 399 -5.12 15.27 -28.56
N PRO A 400 -4.64 14.29 -27.77
CA PRO A 400 -4.20 14.51 -26.38
C PRO A 400 -3.14 15.61 -26.19
N ARG A 401 -2.40 15.97 -27.25
CA ARG A 401 -1.43 17.07 -27.22
C ARG A 401 -2.08 18.44 -26.99
N GLN A 402 -3.38 18.57 -27.24
CA GLN A 402 -4.12 19.80 -26.97
C GLN A 402 -4.16 20.12 -25.48
N LEU A 403 -4.29 19.11 -24.62
CA LEU A 403 -4.27 19.27 -23.17
C LEU A 403 -2.92 19.81 -22.67
N ALA A 404 -1.81 19.38 -23.27
CA ALA A 404 -0.48 19.86 -22.91
C ALA A 404 -0.23 21.33 -23.34
N ARG A 405 -0.86 21.81 -24.42
CA ARG A 405 -0.65 23.20 -24.92
C ARG A 405 -1.27 24.27 -24.02
N GLY A 406 -2.36 23.93 -23.33
CA GLY A 406 -3.06 24.84 -22.42
C GLY A 406 -2.80 24.56 -20.94
N PHE A 407 -1.90 23.61 -20.64
CA PHE A 407 -1.65 23.19 -19.28
C PHE A 407 -0.93 24.28 -18.47
N VAL A 408 -1.52 24.64 -17.34
CA VAL A 408 -0.92 25.53 -16.33
C VAL A 408 -1.11 24.86 -14.98
N ALA A 409 -0.02 24.48 -14.33
CA ALA A 409 -0.07 23.82 -13.04
C ALA A 409 -0.66 24.72 -11.95
N ASP A 410 -1.52 24.15 -11.10
CA ASP A 410 -2.12 24.82 -9.94
C ASP A 410 -1.30 24.66 -8.66
N ASP A 411 -0.23 23.85 -8.70
CA ASP A 411 0.67 23.50 -7.57
C ASP A 411 -0.09 22.93 -6.34
N ALA A 412 -1.27 22.34 -6.58
CA ALA A 412 -2.08 21.70 -5.55
C ALA A 412 -2.05 20.17 -5.68
N ARG A 413 -2.29 19.48 -4.57
CA ARG A 413 -2.57 18.03 -4.58
C ARG A 413 -4.06 17.82 -4.46
N HIS A 414 -4.61 17.01 -5.35
CA HIS A 414 -6.02 16.69 -5.41
C HIS A 414 -6.28 15.26 -4.99
N VAL A 415 -7.40 15.03 -4.31
CA VAL A 415 -7.79 13.70 -3.84
C VAL A 415 -8.67 13.04 -4.90
N VAL A 416 -8.26 11.86 -5.38
CA VAL A 416 -9.03 11.07 -6.36
C VAL A 416 -9.71 9.85 -5.72
N ALA A 417 -9.27 9.43 -4.54
CA ALA A 417 -9.93 8.40 -3.76
C ALA A 417 -9.85 8.76 -2.27
N ALA A 418 -10.93 8.57 -1.53
CA ALA A 418 -11.04 8.89 -0.12
C ALA A 418 -11.90 7.90 0.65
N ARG A 419 -11.65 7.79 1.96
CA ARG A 419 -12.52 7.12 2.92
C ARG A 419 -13.19 8.15 3.81
N VAL A 420 -14.49 7.95 4.05
CA VAL A 420 -15.31 8.80 4.90
C VAL A 420 -15.91 7.96 6.00
N THR A 421 -15.73 8.39 7.25
CA THR A 421 -16.23 7.69 8.44
C THR A 421 -16.79 8.67 9.45
N GLY A 422 -17.69 8.21 10.29
CA GLY A 422 -18.27 9.03 11.38
C GLY A 422 -19.76 9.34 11.17
N PRO A 423 -20.33 10.20 12.00
CA PRO A 423 -21.74 10.51 11.95
C PRO A 423 -22.10 11.34 10.71
N ALA A 424 -23.07 10.87 9.94
CA ALA A 424 -23.59 11.53 8.74
C ALA A 424 -25.06 11.96 8.91
N ARG A 425 -25.57 12.69 7.94
CA ARG A 425 -26.99 13.08 7.85
C ARG A 425 -27.65 12.35 6.70
N SER A 426 -29.01 12.26 6.73
CA SER A 426 -29.76 11.72 5.59
C SER A 426 -29.72 12.67 4.39
N ALA A 427 -29.60 12.13 3.20
CA ALA A 427 -29.73 12.88 1.95
C ALA A 427 -31.16 13.49 1.77
N ARG A 428 -32.17 12.90 2.39
CA ARG A 428 -33.56 13.40 2.40
C ARG A 428 -33.74 14.69 3.19
N ALA A 429 -32.89 15.00 4.17
CA ALA A 429 -33.00 16.20 5.00
C ALA A 429 -32.78 17.52 4.22
N ASN A 430 -32.35 17.45 2.95
CA ASN A 430 -32.14 18.63 2.11
C ASN A 430 -33.38 19.04 1.31
N ASP A 431 -34.41 18.18 1.20
CA ASP A 431 -35.61 18.48 0.39
C ASP A 431 -36.68 19.26 1.18
N ASP A 432 -36.67 19.24 2.52
CA ASP A 432 -37.59 20.00 3.36
C ASP A 432 -37.00 21.35 3.77
N ALA A 433 -37.37 22.41 3.03
CA ALA A 433 -36.92 23.79 3.20
C ALA A 433 -37.37 24.46 4.54
N ASP A 434 -37.98 23.73 5.46
CA ASP A 434 -38.39 24.19 6.81
C ASP A 434 -37.58 23.49 7.90
N GLY A 435 -36.54 24.07 8.26
CA GLY A 435 -35.50 24.03 9.27
C GLY A 435 -35.57 23.17 10.54
N ASP A 436 -36.47 22.24 10.73
CA ASP A 436 -36.49 21.32 11.89
C ASP A 436 -36.21 19.88 11.42
N ILE A 437 -34.94 19.46 11.52
CA ILE A 437 -34.49 18.08 11.32
C ILE A 437 -35.15 17.17 12.35
N ALA A 438 -36.04 16.31 11.92
CA ALA A 438 -36.71 15.34 12.79
C ALA A 438 -35.67 14.44 13.51
N PRO A 439 -35.85 14.08 14.78
CA PRO A 439 -34.99 13.16 15.50
C PRO A 439 -35.13 11.75 14.90
N GLY A 440 -34.25 11.36 14.00
CA GLY A 440 -34.27 10.07 13.26
C GLY A 440 -33.51 10.11 11.96
N GLU A 441 -33.15 11.31 11.46
CA GLU A 441 -32.47 11.52 10.17
C GLU A 441 -30.93 11.57 10.27
N ARG A 442 -30.36 11.18 11.42
CA ARG A 442 -28.92 11.04 11.61
C ARG A 442 -28.54 9.58 11.56
N ALA A 443 -27.30 9.32 11.15
CA ALA A 443 -26.74 7.98 11.24
C ALA A 443 -26.96 7.38 12.64
N GLN A 444 -27.46 6.15 12.70
CA GLN A 444 -27.57 5.37 13.92
C GLN A 444 -26.20 4.90 14.38
N ASP A 445 -25.37 4.55 13.41
CA ASP A 445 -23.97 4.16 13.57
C ASP A 445 -23.07 5.04 12.69
N ASP A 446 -21.76 5.04 12.96
CA ASP A 446 -20.79 5.74 12.11
C ASP A 446 -20.81 5.16 10.70
N ILE A 447 -20.98 6.01 9.69
CA ILE A 447 -20.92 5.57 8.30
C ILE A 447 -19.50 5.09 7.92
N GLN A 448 -19.46 4.20 6.96
CA GLN A 448 -18.21 3.62 6.43
C GLN A 448 -18.27 3.58 4.91
N VAL A 449 -17.80 4.66 4.31
CA VAL A 449 -17.87 4.83 2.85
C VAL A 449 -16.49 5.06 2.29
N MET A 450 -16.16 4.36 1.20
CA MET A 450 -15.01 4.67 0.36
C MET A 450 -15.52 5.20 -0.97
N VAL A 451 -14.92 6.29 -1.47
CA VAL A 451 -15.30 6.92 -2.72
C VAL A 451 -14.07 7.03 -3.61
N VAL A 452 -14.21 6.62 -4.87
CA VAL A 452 -13.23 6.77 -5.93
C VAL A 452 -13.85 7.64 -7.02
N ALA A 453 -13.16 8.71 -7.42
CA ALA A 453 -13.67 9.70 -8.38
C ALA A 453 -13.32 9.33 -9.83
N ASP A 454 -13.48 8.08 -10.18
CA ASP A 454 -13.27 7.55 -11.54
C ASP A 454 -13.88 6.15 -11.61
N THR A 455 -14.78 5.91 -12.54
CA THR A 455 -15.39 4.60 -12.77
C THR A 455 -14.57 3.77 -13.76
N ASP A 456 -13.84 4.43 -14.66
CA ASP A 456 -12.99 3.79 -15.66
C ASP A 456 -11.81 3.04 -15.04
N VAL A 457 -11.46 3.35 -13.80
CA VAL A 457 -10.47 2.62 -13.00
C VAL A 457 -10.77 1.11 -12.94
N LEU A 458 -12.03 0.71 -13.04
CA LEU A 458 -12.47 -0.69 -13.06
C LEU A 458 -12.43 -1.32 -14.46
N SER A 459 -12.33 -0.51 -15.52
CA SER A 459 -12.35 -0.95 -16.92
C SER A 459 -11.06 -1.67 -17.31
N ASP A 460 -11.18 -2.79 -18.00
CA ASP A 460 -10.06 -3.59 -18.51
C ASP A 460 -9.06 -2.77 -19.32
N ALA A 461 -9.50 -1.70 -19.98
CA ALA A 461 -8.66 -0.85 -20.83
C ALA A 461 -7.49 -0.21 -20.08
N LEU A 462 -7.63 0.06 -18.78
CA LEU A 462 -6.64 0.77 -17.99
C LEU A 462 -5.60 -0.12 -17.30
N TRP A 463 -5.84 -1.43 -17.20
CA TRP A 463 -4.99 -2.26 -16.36
C TRP A 463 -4.86 -3.73 -16.80
N VAL A 464 -5.58 -4.16 -17.85
CA VAL A 464 -5.57 -5.53 -18.34
C VAL A 464 -5.09 -5.59 -19.79
N THR A 465 -4.20 -6.52 -20.08
CA THR A 465 -3.82 -6.87 -21.44
C THR A 465 -4.36 -8.24 -21.78
N GLN A 466 -5.05 -8.37 -22.91
CA GLN A 466 -5.57 -9.64 -23.40
C GLN A 466 -4.44 -10.41 -24.10
N GLN A 467 -4.03 -11.55 -23.53
CA GLN A 467 -3.01 -12.42 -24.12
C GLN A 467 -3.67 -13.71 -24.64
N SER A 468 -3.33 -14.07 -25.87
CA SER A 468 -3.79 -15.35 -26.45
C SER A 468 -2.82 -16.47 -26.09
N PHE A 469 -3.32 -17.46 -25.36
CA PHE A 469 -2.56 -18.66 -24.98
C PHE A 469 -3.31 -19.91 -25.39
N PHE A 470 -2.76 -20.71 -26.31
CA PHE A 470 -3.40 -21.91 -26.87
C PHE A 470 -4.84 -21.70 -27.37
N GLY A 471 -5.12 -20.58 -28.03
CA GLY A 471 -6.45 -20.26 -28.57
C GLY A 471 -7.46 -19.79 -27.52
N ARG A 472 -7.05 -19.60 -26.27
CA ARG A 472 -7.82 -18.94 -25.21
C ARG A 472 -7.27 -17.56 -24.93
N THR A 473 -8.12 -16.59 -24.82
CA THR A 473 -7.74 -15.24 -24.39
C THR A 473 -7.75 -15.19 -22.86
N ILE A 474 -6.61 -14.82 -22.27
CA ILE A 474 -6.43 -14.71 -20.83
C ILE A 474 -6.16 -13.24 -20.49
N PRO A 475 -6.92 -12.64 -19.57
CA PRO A 475 -6.64 -11.30 -19.09
C PRO A 475 -5.38 -11.33 -18.19
N VAL A 476 -4.40 -10.49 -18.51
CA VAL A 476 -3.16 -10.35 -17.74
C VAL A 476 -3.10 -8.93 -17.20
N PRO A 477 -3.24 -8.73 -15.88
CA PRO A 477 -3.11 -7.43 -15.25
C PRO A 477 -1.68 -6.89 -15.39
N TRP A 478 -1.55 -5.59 -15.67
CA TRP A 478 -0.29 -4.85 -15.67
C TRP A 478 -0.29 -3.68 -14.70
N ALA A 479 -1.41 -3.46 -14.00
CA ALA A 479 -1.55 -2.52 -12.91
C ALA A 479 -2.48 -3.10 -11.84
N SER A 480 -2.54 -2.48 -10.67
CA SER A 480 -3.22 -2.99 -9.47
C SER A 480 -4.67 -2.49 -9.30
N ASN A 481 -5.34 -2.15 -10.38
CA ASN A 481 -6.71 -1.61 -10.31
C ASN A 481 -7.71 -2.64 -9.74
N GLY A 482 -7.61 -3.91 -10.19
CA GLY A 482 -8.41 -5.00 -9.62
C GLY A 482 -8.12 -5.24 -8.14
N ASP A 483 -6.85 -5.15 -7.74
CA ASP A 483 -6.45 -5.28 -6.33
C ASP A 483 -7.00 -4.15 -5.47
N LEU A 484 -7.11 -2.92 -6.00
CA LEU A 484 -7.76 -1.80 -5.30
C LEU A 484 -9.21 -2.13 -4.95
N LEU A 485 -9.98 -2.64 -5.91
CA LEU A 485 -11.37 -3.06 -5.69
C LEU A 485 -11.46 -4.16 -4.62
N ILE A 486 -10.66 -5.22 -4.77
CA ILE A 486 -10.66 -6.36 -3.85
C ILE A 486 -10.28 -5.93 -2.44
N ASN A 487 -9.20 -5.15 -2.29
CA ASN A 487 -8.73 -4.67 -0.99
C ASN A 487 -9.77 -3.75 -0.31
N ALA A 488 -10.43 -2.88 -1.07
CA ALA A 488 -11.47 -1.99 -0.56
C ALA A 488 -12.69 -2.79 -0.06
N ILE A 489 -13.17 -3.74 -0.85
CA ILE A 489 -14.30 -4.62 -0.46
C ILE A 489 -13.91 -5.51 0.73
N ASP A 490 -12.71 -6.11 0.73
CA ASP A 490 -12.24 -6.96 1.85
C ASP A 490 -12.18 -6.17 3.16
N GLN A 491 -11.65 -4.94 3.11
CA GLN A 491 -11.59 -4.07 4.29
C GLN A 491 -13.00 -3.66 4.77
N LEU A 492 -13.88 -3.29 3.87
CA LEU A 492 -15.27 -2.92 4.19
C LEU A 492 -16.04 -4.13 4.74
N ALA A 493 -15.90 -5.29 4.12
CA ALA A 493 -16.50 -6.54 4.57
C ALA A 493 -15.98 -7.00 5.94
N GLY A 494 -14.80 -6.57 6.35
CA GLY A 494 -14.20 -6.83 7.65
C GLY A 494 -14.93 -6.21 8.84
N GLY A 495 -15.90 -5.34 8.58
CA GLY A 495 -16.63 -4.60 9.61
C GLY A 495 -15.76 -3.53 10.30
N SER A 496 -16.36 -2.81 11.25
CA SER A 496 -15.72 -1.68 11.95
C SER A 496 -14.40 -2.05 12.64
N GLN A 497 -14.22 -3.30 13.04
CA GLN A 497 -13.04 -3.78 13.74
C GLN A 497 -11.81 -3.81 12.82
N LEU A 498 -11.93 -4.37 11.59
CA LEU A 498 -10.81 -4.39 10.62
C LEU A 498 -10.57 -3.01 9.99
N ILE A 499 -11.62 -2.24 9.75
CA ILE A 499 -11.50 -0.87 9.21
C ILE A 499 -10.73 0.05 10.18
N SER A 500 -10.86 -0.16 11.49
CA SER A 500 -10.12 0.59 12.51
C SER A 500 -8.66 0.14 12.66
N LEU A 501 -8.28 -1.01 12.09
CA LEU A 501 -6.90 -1.48 12.03
C LEU A 501 -6.15 -0.71 10.95
N ARG A 502 -5.43 0.32 11.38
CA ARG A 502 -4.47 1.04 10.53
C ARG A 502 -3.13 0.35 10.57
N GLY A 503 -2.39 0.44 9.49
CA GLY A 503 -1.00 0.02 9.48
C GLY A 503 -0.23 0.70 10.61
N ARG A 504 0.40 -0.06 11.49
CA ARG A 504 1.25 0.50 12.54
C ARG A 504 2.58 0.95 11.95
N ALA A 505 3.15 1.99 12.52
CA ALA A 505 4.51 2.37 12.19
C ALA A 505 5.46 1.20 12.46
N GLY A 506 6.15 0.72 11.41
CA GLY A 506 7.04 -0.42 11.48
C GLY A 506 8.17 -0.26 12.51
N PHE A 507 8.69 -1.40 12.95
CA PHE A 507 9.87 -1.50 13.82
C PHE A 507 11.12 -0.87 13.16
N GLN A 508 11.25 -1.00 11.84
CA GLN A 508 12.31 -0.34 11.10
C GLN A 508 11.97 1.13 10.89
N ARG A 509 12.64 2.00 11.62
CA ARG A 509 12.64 3.44 11.32
C ARG A 509 13.49 3.65 10.07
N PRO A 510 12.92 4.08 8.95
CA PRO A 510 13.74 4.53 7.84
C PRO A 510 14.59 5.69 8.33
N PHE A 511 15.90 5.63 8.04
CA PHE A 511 16.77 6.76 8.30
C PHE A 511 16.46 7.86 7.31
N THR A 512 15.34 8.58 7.51
CA THR A 512 14.80 9.60 6.59
C THR A 512 15.87 10.59 6.13
N ARG A 513 16.87 10.88 6.99
CA ARG A 513 17.99 11.73 6.63
C ARG A 513 18.98 11.02 5.69
N VAL A 514 19.18 9.72 5.86
CA VAL A 514 20.02 8.91 4.96
C VAL A 514 19.34 8.76 3.61
N GLU A 515 18.04 8.44 3.60
CA GLU A 515 17.24 8.36 2.37
C GLU A 515 17.19 9.71 1.64
N MET A 516 17.03 10.82 2.34
CA MET A 516 17.06 12.16 1.75
C MET A 516 18.44 12.49 1.16
N LEU A 517 19.53 12.08 1.82
CA LEU A 517 20.89 12.24 1.29
C LEU A 517 21.12 11.34 0.09
N GLN A 518 20.60 10.11 0.14
CA GLN A 518 20.66 9.16 -0.96
C GLN A 518 19.88 9.66 -2.16
N ARG A 519 18.61 10.07 -1.99
CA ARG A 519 17.80 10.67 -3.07
C ARG A 519 18.42 11.92 -3.69
N ARG A 520 19.06 12.78 -2.88
CA ARG A 520 19.80 13.96 -3.39
C ARG A 520 21.06 13.57 -4.16
N ALA A 521 21.75 12.54 -3.71
CA ALA A 521 22.89 12.00 -4.43
C ALA A 521 22.45 11.35 -5.74
N GLU A 522 21.42 10.49 -5.70
CA GLU A 522 20.80 9.86 -6.88
C GLU A 522 20.31 10.90 -7.90
N ALA A 523 19.63 11.96 -7.46
CA ALA A 523 19.16 13.02 -8.34
C ALA A 523 20.33 13.75 -9.04
N ARG A 524 21.42 14.05 -8.33
CA ARG A 524 22.62 14.65 -8.93
C ARG A 524 23.31 13.72 -9.93
N PHE A 525 23.38 12.44 -9.59
CA PHE A 525 24.02 11.46 -10.47
C PHE A 525 23.16 11.15 -11.68
N LEU A 526 21.82 11.11 -11.52
CA LEU A 526 20.89 10.89 -12.63
C LEU A 526 21.03 11.97 -13.71
N GLU A 527 21.17 13.24 -13.32
CA GLU A 527 21.38 14.35 -14.27
C GLU A 527 22.71 14.15 -15.04
N THR A 528 23.79 13.82 -14.34
CA THR A 528 25.10 13.56 -14.96
C THR A 528 25.09 12.30 -15.80
N GLU A 529 24.43 11.24 -15.35
CA GLU A 529 24.28 9.97 -16.08
C GLU A 529 23.49 10.18 -17.39
N GLN A 530 22.37 10.91 -17.33
CA GLN A 530 21.57 11.23 -18.52
C GLN A 530 22.32 12.10 -19.52
N GLU A 531 23.14 13.06 -19.05
CA GLU A 531 24.00 13.85 -19.93
C GLU A 531 25.05 12.97 -20.62
N LEU A 532 25.73 12.10 -19.86
CA LEU A 532 26.75 11.19 -20.39
C LEU A 532 26.17 10.13 -21.34
N GLU A 533 24.98 9.60 -21.03
CA GLU A 533 24.26 8.68 -21.93
C GLU A 533 23.79 9.38 -23.22
N GLY A 534 23.38 10.66 -23.12
CA GLY A 534 23.05 11.48 -24.29
C GLY A 534 24.26 11.63 -25.20
N ARG A 535 25.42 11.99 -24.64
CA ARG A 535 26.69 12.12 -25.37
C ARG A 535 27.16 10.80 -25.96
N LEU A 536 26.94 9.68 -25.27
CA LEU A 536 27.26 8.35 -25.78
C LEU A 536 26.40 8.02 -27.01
N ARG A 537 25.08 8.24 -26.91
CA ARG A 537 24.15 8.01 -28.04
C ARG A 537 24.48 8.87 -29.25
N ASP A 538 24.82 10.15 -29.03
CA ASP A 538 25.24 11.04 -30.13
C ASP A 538 26.51 10.55 -30.80
N THR A 539 27.48 10.06 -30.03
CA THR A 539 28.75 9.52 -30.53
C THR A 539 28.53 8.23 -31.32
N GLU A 540 27.67 7.35 -30.79
CA GLU A 540 27.29 6.08 -31.47
C GLU A 540 26.50 6.36 -32.78
N GLY A 541 25.60 7.35 -32.74
CA GLY A 541 24.85 7.80 -33.93
C GLY A 541 25.75 8.34 -35.04
N ARG A 542 26.76 9.14 -34.69
CA ARG A 542 27.77 9.65 -35.66
C ARG A 542 28.65 8.53 -36.23
N LEU A 543 28.98 7.55 -35.39
CA LEU A 543 29.76 6.39 -35.82
C LEU A 543 28.98 5.52 -36.82
N ALA A 544 27.69 5.28 -36.52
CA ALA A 544 26.80 4.54 -37.42
C ALA A 544 26.54 5.27 -38.75
N GLU A 545 26.50 6.59 -38.72
CA GLU A 545 26.37 7.41 -39.93
C GLU A 545 27.63 7.34 -40.82
N LEU A 546 28.81 7.40 -40.21
CA LEU A 546 30.08 7.20 -40.95
C LEU A 546 30.18 5.80 -41.55
N GLU A 547 29.73 4.76 -40.86
CA GLU A 547 29.67 3.40 -41.36
C GLU A 547 28.69 3.26 -42.55
N ARG A 548 27.52 3.90 -42.50
CA ARG A 548 26.56 3.93 -43.62
C ARG A 548 27.14 4.63 -44.85
N GLN A 549 27.74 5.81 -44.66
CA GLN A 549 28.37 6.56 -45.75
C GLN A 549 29.49 5.74 -46.40
N ARG A 550 30.22 4.92 -45.64
CA ARG A 550 31.20 3.98 -46.16
C ARG A 550 30.59 2.90 -47.05
N LEU A 551 29.48 2.31 -46.60
CA LEU A 551 28.77 1.27 -47.35
C LEU A 551 28.15 1.81 -48.64
N ASP A 552 27.60 3.02 -48.62
CA ASP A 552 26.97 3.67 -49.75
C ASP A 552 28.01 4.12 -50.83
N ALA A 553 29.22 4.47 -50.39
CA ALA A 553 30.29 4.90 -51.30
C ALA A 553 30.99 3.73 -52.01
N GLY A 554 30.72 2.46 -51.66
CA GLY A 554 31.29 1.28 -52.32
C GLY A 554 32.81 1.19 -52.24
N VAL A 555 33.47 1.90 -51.32
CA VAL A 555 34.93 1.98 -51.18
C VAL A 555 35.38 1.11 -50.03
N ASP A 556 36.17 0.09 -50.33
CA ASP A 556 36.70 -0.85 -49.32
C ASP A 556 37.81 -0.26 -48.42
N THR A 557 38.31 0.95 -48.75
CA THR A 557 39.41 1.60 -48.02
C THR A 557 38.96 2.92 -47.43
N LEU A 558 39.10 3.07 -46.11
CA LEU A 558 38.88 4.33 -45.40
C LEU A 558 39.93 5.38 -45.83
N THR A 559 39.48 6.63 -45.99
CA THR A 559 40.43 7.74 -46.14
C THR A 559 41.14 7.97 -44.79
N VAL A 560 42.31 8.58 -44.83
CA VAL A 560 43.11 8.87 -43.62
C VAL A 560 42.29 9.71 -42.63
N GLU A 561 41.52 10.69 -43.14
CA GLU A 561 40.61 11.54 -42.31
C GLU A 561 39.48 10.75 -41.66
N GLN A 562 38.92 9.78 -42.35
CA GLN A 562 37.87 8.89 -41.78
C GLN A 562 38.44 7.93 -40.73
N LEU A 563 39.68 7.47 -40.90
CA LEU A 563 40.34 6.63 -39.93
C LEU A 563 40.69 7.39 -38.63
N GLU A 564 41.13 8.64 -38.77
CA GLU A 564 41.37 9.53 -37.63
C GLU A 564 40.06 9.86 -36.87
N ALA A 565 38.98 10.14 -37.60
CA ALA A 565 37.67 10.37 -37.02
C ALA A 565 37.13 9.13 -36.26
N LEU A 566 37.28 7.95 -36.83
CA LEU A 566 36.90 6.69 -36.20
C LEU A 566 37.69 6.45 -34.89
N GLN A 567 38.99 6.67 -34.90
CA GLN A 567 39.82 6.56 -33.71
C GLN A 567 39.43 7.59 -32.65
N ALA A 568 39.18 8.83 -33.06
CA ALA A 568 38.70 9.87 -32.15
C ALA A 568 37.37 9.50 -31.48
N PHE A 569 36.39 8.99 -32.21
CA PHE A 569 35.11 8.53 -31.67
C PHE A 569 35.26 7.32 -30.74
N GLN A 570 36.13 6.34 -31.08
CA GLN A 570 36.41 5.22 -30.18
C GLN A 570 37.05 5.67 -28.86
N HIS A 571 37.98 6.61 -28.93
CA HIS A 571 38.59 7.19 -27.76
C HIS A 571 37.58 7.95 -26.90
N GLU A 572 36.67 8.72 -27.52
CA GLU A 572 35.60 9.45 -26.79
C GLU A 572 34.60 8.50 -26.14
N GLN A 573 34.19 7.43 -26.85
CA GLN A 573 33.31 6.39 -26.27
C GLN A 573 33.94 5.72 -25.04
N LEU A 574 35.23 5.38 -25.14
CA LEU A 574 35.95 4.80 -24.00
C LEU A 574 36.09 5.77 -22.84
N ARG A 575 36.21 7.08 -23.11
CA ARG A 575 36.26 8.13 -22.10
C ARG A 575 34.94 8.24 -21.37
N ILE A 576 33.82 8.38 -22.09
CA ILE A 576 32.45 8.49 -21.56
C ILE A 576 32.13 7.24 -20.70
N ARG A 577 32.45 6.04 -21.16
CA ARG A 577 32.26 4.80 -20.39
C ARG A 577 33.10 4.74 -19.11
N ARG A 578 34.26 5.38 -19.07
CA ARG A 578 35.08 5.50 -17.84
C ARG A 578 34.45 6.51 -16.89
N GLU A 579 33.99 7.65 -17.38
CA GLU A 579 33.31 8.66 -16.59
C GLU A 579 32.02 8.12 -15.97
N LEU A 580 31.19 7.38 -16.73
CA LEU A 580 29.99 6.70 -16.21
C LEU A 580 30.35 5.73 -15.06
N ARG A 581 31.34 4.89 -15.23
CA ARG A 581 31.78 3.96 -14.17
C ARG A 581 32.31 4.67 -12.94
N GLU A 582 32.98 5.81 -13.11
CA GLU A 582 33.50 6.61 -12.01
C GLU A 582 32.36 7.25 -11.22
N VAL A 583 31.33 7.76 -11.88
CA VAL A 583 30.12 8.32 -11.26
C VAL A 583 29.39 7.24 -10.44
N GLN A 584 29.18 6.06 -10.99
CA GLN A 584 28.56 4.93 -10.28
C GLN A 584 29.40 4.48 -9.06
N ARG A 585 30.73 4.45 -9.21
CA ARG A 585 31.64 4.11 -8.12
C ARG A 585 31.58 5.13 -6.98
N GLN A 586 31.55 6.43 -7.30
CA GLN A 586 31.49 7.52 -6.29
C GLN A 586 30.18 7.47 -5.50
N LEU A 587 29.06 7.16 -6.15
CA LEU A 587 27.78 6.98 -5.47
C LEU A 587 27.85 5.87 -4.41
N THR A 588 28.38 4.71 -4.79
CA THR A 588 28.50 3.57 -3.87
C THR A 588 29.46 3.87 -2.71
N GLU A 589 30.60 4.54 -3.00
CA GLU A 589 31.63 4.86 -2.00
C GLU A 589 31.13 5.88 -0.94
N ASP A 590 30.32 6.84 -1.32
CA ASP A 590 29.76 7.83 -0.38
C ASP A 590 28.72 7.21 0.56
N ILE A 591 27.90 6.29 0.06
CA ILE A 591 26.96 5.50 0.86
C ILE A 591 27.72 4.62 1.87
N ASP A 592 28.73 3.92 1.43
CA ASP A 592 29.57 3.06 2.29
C ASP A 592 30.34 3.86 3.36
N ARG A 593 30.82 5.05 3.04
CA ARG A 593 31.47 5.93 4.02
C ARG A 593 30.52 6.38 5.10
N LEU A 594 29.28 6.71 4.74
CA LEU A 594 28.26 7.11 5.70
C LEU A 594 27.90 5.93 6.62
N GLY A 595 27.69 4.75 6.07
CA GLY A 595 27.42 3.51 6.81
C GLY A 595 28.53 3.19 7.83
N ARG A 596 29.80 3.25 7.41
CA ARG A 596 30.96 3.02 8.29
C ARG A 596 31.06 4.05 9.42
N ARG A 597 30.78 5.34 9.16
CA ARG A 597 30.79 6.39 10.21
C ARG A 597 29.71 6.14 11.25
N LEU A 598 28.49 5.79 10.83
CA LEU A 598 27.38 5.48 11.73
C LEU A 598 27.66 4.22 12.56
N GLN A 599 28.23 3.19 11.95
CA GLN A 599 28.64 1.97 12.64
C GLN A 599 29.71 2.22 13.70
N LEU A 600 30.74 3.01 13.38
CA LEU A 600 31.78 3.43 14.33
C LEU A 600 31.20 4.24 15.50
N LEU A 601 30.32 5.18 15.21
CA LEU A 601 29.67 6.00 16.23
C LEU A 601 28.85 5.14 17.19
N ASN A 602 28.01 4.23 16.67
CA ASN A 602 27.21 3.32 17.48
C ASN A 602 28.06 2.35 18.30
N THR A 603 29.15 1.83 17.74
CA THR A 603 30.01 0.86 18.43
C THR A 603 30.85 1.52 19.54
N LEU A 604 31.24 2.78 19.37
CA LEU A 604 32.11 3.49 20.34
C LEU A 604 31.32 4.32 21.36
N ALA A 605 30.14 4.82 21.04
CA ALA A 605 29.38 5.72 21.90
C ALA A 605 28.95 5.06 23.22
N VAL A 606 28.49 3.82 23.18
CA VAL A 606 28.04 3.10 24.38
C VAL A 606 29.20 2.76 25.33
N PRO A 607 30.33 2.19 24.87
CA PRO A 607 31.51 1.97 25.75
C PRO A 607 32.08 3.26 26.33
N LEU A 608 32.15 4.33 25.53
CA LEU A 608 32.63 5.62 26.01
C LEU A 608 31.73 6.23 27.08
N LEU A 609 30.42 6.14 26.91
CA LEU A 609 29.42 6.59 27.88
C LEU A 609 29.55 5.80 29.21
N LEU A 610 29.72 4.48 29.13
CA LEU A 610 29.91 3.61 30.29
C LEU A 610 31.24 3.97 31.04
N VAL A 611 32.33 4.19 30.31
CA VAL A 611 33.61 4.62 30.89
C VAL A 611 33.47 6.00 31.54
N LEU A 612 32.76 6.94 30.93
CA LEU A 612 32.50 8.26 31.49
C LEU A 612 31.70 8.17 32.80
N VAL A 613 30.60 7.40 32.80
CA VAL A 613 29.77 7.18 33.99
C VAL A 613 30.59 6.50 35.11
N ALA A 614 31.35 5.47 34.78
CA ALA A 614 32.19 4.77 35.73
C ALA A 614 33.26 5.71 36.34
N THR A 615 33.88 6.57 35.51
CA THR A 615 34.89 7.56 35.98
C THR A 615 34.27 8.63 36.87
N LEU A 616 33.10 9.15 36.51
CA LEU A 616 32.34 10.11 37.32
C LEU A 616 31.93 9.52 38.67
N LEU A 617 31.47 8.29 38.70
CA LEU A 617 31.14 7.59 39.94
C LEU A 617 32.39 7.33 40.79
N ALA A 618 33.53 6.97 40.18
CA ALA A 618 34.79 6.77 40.89
C ALA A 618 35.30 8.09 41.49
N LEU A 619 35.23 9.20 40.76
CA LEU A 619 35.59 10.54 41.24
C LEU A 619 34.65 11.01 42.37
N HIS A 620 33.35 10.77 42.23
CA HIS A 620 32.37 11.09 43.29
C HIS A 620 32.65 10.29 44.58
N ARG A 621 32.96 9.00 44.46
CA ARG A 621 33.37 8.14 45.59
C ARG A 621 34.67 8.60 46.22
N ARG A 622 35.66 9.02 45.43
CA ARG A 622 36.93 9.60 45.95
C ARG A 622 36.69 10.90 46.72
N ARG A 623 35.88 11.82 46.20
CA ARG A 623 35.51 13.08 46.88
C ARG A 623 34.78 12.82 48.20
N ARG A 624 33.82 11.90 48.24
CA ARG A 624 33.15 11.54 49.50
C ARG A 624 34.07 10.91 50.54
N ARG A 625 35.07 10.11 50.13
CA ARG A 625 36.08 9.56 51.03
C ARG A 625 37.01 10.64 51.61
N GLN A 626 37.39 11.65 50.85
CA GLN A 626 38.21 12.79 51.30
C GLN A 626 37.44 13.72 52.23
N LEU A 627 36.15 13.93 52.03
CA LEU A 627 35.28 14.69 52.93
C LEU A 627 35.05 13.95 54.26
N GLY A 628 34.89 12.63 54.25
CA GLY A 628 34.77 11.82 55.47
C GLY A 628 36.03 11.78 56.32
N LEU A 629 37.22 11.82 55.72
CA LEU A 629 38.50 11.89 56.44
C LEU A 629 38.75 13.27 57.07
N ARG A 630 38.32 14.36 56.42
CA ARG A 630 38.42 15.72 56.98
C ARG A 630 37.47 15.97 58.16
N LEU A 631 36.33 15.30 58.21
CA LEU A 631 35.40 15.40 59.35
C LEU A 631 35.86 14.57 60.57
N SER A 632 36.60 13.49 60.38
CA SER A 632 37.18 12.71 61.49
C SER A 632 38.41 13.38 62.13
N ASP A 633 39.10 14.25 61.37
CA ASP A 633 40.29 15.03 61.91
C ASP A 633 39.86 16.33 62.66
N LEU A 634 38.57 16.69 62.60
CA LEU A 634 37.98 17.82 63.33
C LEU A 634 37.32 17.43 64.65
N GLU A 635 37.11 16.13 64.89
CA GLU A 635 36.53 15.56 66.14
C GLU A 635 37.59 14.91 67.04
N SER A 636 38.85 14.97 66.67
CA SER A 636 40.03 14.60 67.54
C SER A 636 40.77 15.86 68.02
#